data_3a1c0c6feb7f13d320a602bf69fa9d78
#
_entry.id   3a1c0c6feb7f13d320a602bf69fa9d78
#
_cell.length_a   1.000
_cell.length_b   1.000
_cell.length_c   1.000
_cell.angle_alpha   90.00
_cell.angle_beta   90.00
_cell.angle_gamma   90.00
#
_symmetry.space_group_name_H-M   'P 1'
#
loop_
_entity.id
_entity.type
_entity.pdbx_description
1 polymer ?
#
loop_
_entity_poly.entity_id
_entity_poly.type
_entity_poly.pdbx_seq_one_letter_code
_entity_poly.pdbx_strand_id
1 'polypeptide(L)'
;MNDKITIKGAREHNLKDVSLEIPKNKLVVFTGVSGSGKSSLAFDTIFAEGQRRYIESLSTYDRQFLGQMDKPDVDYIDGLTPAISIDQKSTSNNPRSTVGTVTEIYDYLRLLYARVGTPYCPKCGKPIRPQTIDEIVNSILNLDEGTKIQILAPLIKGKKGEYQSLFEELKQEGFVRVKVDGEIYNLDEDDIKLAKTKTHSISVVVDRVVVKKEAKSRIADSVQIALQKADGVTHIDVIGGEELVYSEKLACPDCNLSYEELSPRIFSFNAPYGACEKCGGIGVDFRIDPDLVVPDRTKSIKEGCIYPWSKSSTSYYEDVIKAVSLAYNIDNEVPFEELPLEHQNIILYGSTERIPMRIREFGSHRYRNVLQKFVGVIPFLMKHYNVESEYWKTEIEKYMVTTPCEKCGGARLKEFPLAVRIGGINIHEFCMMPIDKAYEFTTDLYLTLTDFQMQIGKQILDEIRARLKFLLDVGLSYLNLARTAGTLSGGEAQRIRLATQIGSGLSGVLYVLDEPSIGLHQRDNDRLIKTLIKLRNMGNSLIVVEHDEDTIRQADYIVDIGPHAGVNGGNIVAQGNGINDIINSENSITGKYLSGEYRIPVPKKIREGNGSFLQVRNAYLNNLKNIDLDIPLGKIVVLTGVSGSGKSTLMQDLIYEYALHKLRKNKPKPQGVDEIIGFENFDKIIDIDQSPIGRTPRSNPATYTDVFTHIRDLYAKTNEAKMRGYKPGRFSFNVKGGRCEACSGDGVLKIEMNFLSDVYVKCDVCKGQRYNNETLEVKYKGKSIADVLEMSVQEAYEFFENIPQIASRLKTLVDVGLDYIKLGQSATTLSGGEAQRIKLAAELNKRATGKTLYLLDEPSVGLHWHDLDKLIKILQQLADNGNTILIIEHNLDLIKIADYIIDLGPEGGDAGGEIIARGTPQEVSENTKSFTGQYLKKLLNA
;
A
#
# COMPACT_ATOMS: atom_id res chain seq x y z
N MET A 1 -1.33 4.24 -43.07
CA MET A 1 -0.85 4.33 -41.68
C MET A 1 0.14 3.22 -41.46
N ASN A 2 1.21 3.51 -40.70
CA ASN A 2 2.25 2.52 -40.45
C ASN A 2 1.68 1.44 -39.53
N ASP A 3 1.49 0.21 -40.00
CA ASP A 3 0.86 -0.88 -39.22
C ASP A 3 1.82 -1.55 -38.25
N LYS A 4 3.04 -0.97 -38.10
CA LYS A 4 4.08 -1.50 -37.22
C LYS A 4 4.69 -0.37 -36.38
N ILE A 5 5.25 -0.75 -35.24
CA ILE A 5 6.20 0.05 -34.46
C ILE A 5 7.59 -0.43 -34.87
N THR A 6 8.43 0.48 -35.38
CA THR A 6 9.78 0.18 -35.85
C THR A 6 10.81 0.77 -34.89
N ILE A 7 11.68 -0.07 -34.33
CA ILE A 7 12.75 0.30 -33.41
C ILE A 7 14.07 0.00 -34.08
N LYS A 8 15.03 0.91 -33.99
CA LYS A 8 16.39 0.73 -34.51
C LYS A 8 17.41 1.21 -33.48
N GLY A 9 18.38 0.37 -33.21
CA GLY A 9 19.55 0.72 -32.40
C GLY A 9 19.24 0.97 -30.92
N ALA A 10 18.40 0.17 -30.27
CA ALA A 10 18.14 0.31 -28.83
C ALA A 10 19.30 -0.27 -28.02
N ARG A 11 19.87 0.58 -27.13
CA ARG A 11 21.06 0.27 -26.32
C ARG A 11 20.88 0.56 -24.82
N GLU A 12 19.64 0.73 -24.39
CA GLU A 12 19.35 1.02 -22.98
C GLU A 12 19.77 -0.16 -22.08
N HIS A 13 20.45 0.14 -20.98
CA HIS A 13 21.00 -0.81 -20.02
C HIS A 13 21.87 -1.92 -20.64
N ASN A 14 21.36 -3.15 -20.75
CA ASN A 14 22.08 -4.31 -21.31
C ASN A 14 21.69 -4.63 -22.77
N LEU A 15 20.85 -3.85 -23.40
CA LEU A 15 20.46 -4.06 -24.81
C LEU A 15 21.64 -3.85 -25.76
N LYS A 16 21.77 -4.73 -26.75
CA LYS A 16 22.89 -4.75 -27.69
C LYS A 16 22.44 -4.34 -29.08
N ASP A 17 22.24 -3.02 -29.28
CA ASP A 17 21.89 -2.45 -30.58
C ASP A 17 20.65 -3.12 -31.21
N VAL A 18 19.59 -3.29 -30.39
CA VAL A 18 18.41 -4.03 -30.78
C VAL A 18 17.60 -3.29 -31.82
N SER A 19 17.30 -3.97 -32.93
CA SER A 19 16.41 -3.49 -33.99
C SER A 19 15.25 -4.47 -34.18
N LEU A 20 14.00 -3.95 -34.16
CA LEU A 20 12.79 -4.77 -34.07
C LEU A 20 11.61 -4.08 -34.75
N GLU A 21 10.73 -4.85 -35.44
CA GLU A 21 9.45 -4.40 -35.93
C GLU A 21 8.32 -5.12 -35.18
N ILE A 22 7.42 -4.38 -34.54
CA ILE A 22 6.30 -4.89 -33.77
C ILE A 22 4.98 -4.55 -34.46
N PRO A 23 4.08 -5.52 -34.73
CA PRO A 23 2.78 -5.23 -35.33
C PRO A 23 1.87 -4.47 -34.34
N LYS A 24 1.12 -3.48 -34.85
CA LYS A 24 0.10 -2.76 -34.09
C LYS A 24 -1.19 -3.55 -33.94
N ASN A 25 -2.03 -3.16 -32.99
CA ASN A 25 -3.33 -3.77 -32.69
C ASN A 25 -3.23 -5.29 -32.42
N LYS A 26 -2.14 -5.70 -31.81
CA LYS A 26 -1.83 -7.09 -31.45
C LYS A 26 -1.47 -7.21 -29.99
N LEU A 27 -1.64 -8.42 -29.45
CA LEU A 27 -1.07 -8.82 -28.17
C LEU A 27 0.34 -9.34 -28.44
N VAL A 28 1.33 -8.53 -28.05
CA VAL A 28 2.76 -8.83 -28.21
C VAL A 28 3.32 -9.22 -26.86
N VAL A 29 3.97 -10.37 -26.76
CA VAL A 29 4.60 -10.84 -25.54
C VAL A 29 6.12 -10.76 -25.67
N PHE A 30 6.76 -10.08 -24.71
CA PHE A 30 8.21 -10.09 -24.52
C PHE A 30 8.55 -11.13 -23.45
N THR A 31 9.29 -12.16 -23.84
CA THR A 31 9.70 -13.27 -22.97
C THR A 31 11.20 -13.43 -22.95
N GLY A 32 11.73 -14.36 -22.15
CA GLY A 32 13.17 -14.64 -21.98
C GLY A 32 13.57 -14.73 -20.52
N VAL A 33 14.81 -15.13 -20.22
CA VAL A 33 15.31 -15.30 -18.85
C VAL A 33 15.26 -14.01 -18.04
N SER A 34 15.23 -14.10 -16.70
CA SER A 34 15.26 -12.93 -15.82
C SER A 34 16.54 -12.13 -16.05
N GLY A 35 16.46 -10.78 -16.14
CA GLY A 35 17.60 -9.91 -16.43
C GLY A 35 18.10 -9.91 -17.88
N SER A 36 17.36 -10.50 -18.83
CA SER A 36 17.74 -10.52 -20.25
C SER A 36 17.55 -9.18 -20.99
N GLY A 37 16.86 -8.19 -20.42
CA GLY A 37 16.60 -6.88 -21.02
C GLY A 37 15.17 -6.65 -21.48
N LYS A 38 14.20 -7.52 -21.12
CA LYS A 38 12.78 -7.37 -21.46
C LYS A 38 12.19 -6.05 -21.01
N SER A 39 12.32 -5.74 -19.74
CA SER A 39 11.80 -4.48 -19.15
C SER A 39 12.54 -3.27 -19.70
N SER A 40 13.86 -3.38 -19.95
CA SER A 40 14.65 -2.31 -20.60
C SER A 40 14.12 -1.95 -21.98
N LEU A 41 13.73 -2.96 -22.78
CA LEU A 41 13.13 -2.70 -24.10
C LEU A 41 11.69 -2.19 -23.98
N ALA A 42 10.85 -2.80 -23.13
CA ALA A 42 9.43 -2.47 -23.03
C ALA A 42 9.19 -1.11 -22.34
N PHE A 43 9.82 -0.88 -21.19
CA PHE A 43 9.56 0.29 -20.33
C PHE A 43 10.58 1.40 -20.55
N ASP A 44 11.89 1.09 -20.42
CA ASP A 44 12.94 2.12 -20.45
C ASP A 44 13.21 2.62 -21.89
N THR A 45 12.79 1.88 -22.92
CA THR A 45 12.95 2.28 -24.33
C THR A 45 11.60 2.66 -24.98
N ILE A 46 10.67 1.70 -25.16
CA ILE A 46 9.43 1.91 -25.96
C ILE A 46 8.46 2.84 -25.22
N PHE A 47 8.14 2.52 -23.97
CA PHE A 47 7.22 3.32 -23.17
C PHE A 47 7.80 4.71 -22.88
N ALA A 48 9.07 4.78 -22.46
CA ALA A 48 9.75 6.04 -22.13
C ALA A 48 9.75 7.00 -23.33
N GLU A 49 10.07 6.53 -24.54
CA GLU A 49 10.02 7.35 -25.75
C GLU A 49 8.59 7.77 -26.11
N GLY A 50 7.61 6.87 -25.97
CA GLY A 50 6.20 7.18 -26.19
C GLY A 50 5.70 8.27 -25.25
N GLN A 51 6.02 8.18 -23.97
CA GLN A 51 5.67 9.18 -22.96
C GLN A 51 6.39 10.50 -23.18
N ARG A 52 7.70 10.46 -23.52
CA ARG A 52 8.49 11.66 -23.83
C ARG A 52 7.86 12.45 -24.98
N ARG A 53 7.51 11.80 -26.09
CA ARG A 53 6.86 12.44 -27.24
C ARG A 53 5.50 13.00 -26.88
N TYR A 54 4.73 12.30 -26.06
CA TYR A 54 3.44 12.80 -25.57
C TYR A 54 3.61 14.07 -24.77
N ILE A 55 4.54 14.10 -23.79
CA ILE A 55 4.85 15.28 -22.99
C ILE A 55 5.36 16.44 -23.85
N GLU A 56 6.19 16.17 -24.85
CA GLU A 56 6.68 17.20 -25.78
C GLU A 56 5.57 17.81 -26.64
N SER A 57 4.48 17.09 -26.88
CA SER A 57 3.29 17.60 -27.59
C SER A 57 2.41 18.52 -26.77
N LEU A 58 2.57 18.54 -25.44
CA LEU A 58 1.81 19.36 -24.52
C LEU A 58 2.28 20.83 -24.52
N SER A 59 1.47 21.71 -23.95
CA SER A 59 1.81 23.13 -23.80
C SER A 59 3.07 23.34 -22.94
N THR A 60 3.79 24.45 -23.16
CA THR A 60 5.00 24.78 -22.34
C THR A 60 4.67 24.88 -20.85
N TYR A 61 3.45 25.28 -20.50
CA TYR A 61 2.98 25.36 -19.12
C TYR A 61 2.86 23.95 -18.50
N ASP A 62 2.20 23.02 -19.20
CA ASP A 62 2.03 21.64 -18.71
C ASP A 62 3.35 20.91 -18.57
N ARG A 63 4.30 21.15 -19.50
CA ARG A 63 5.66 20.56 -19.43
C ARG A 63 6.45 20.99 -18.20
N GLN A 64 6.24 22.21 -17.68
CA GLN A 64 6.91 22.67 -16.45
C GLN A 64 6.48 21.87 -15.20
N PHE A 65 5.26 21.32 -15.19
CA PHE A 65 4.75 20.51 -14.08
C PHE A 65 5.13 19.03 -14.20
N LEU A 66 5.23 18.50 -15.43
CA LEU A 66 5.48 17.08 -15.69
C LEU A 66 6.98 16.71 -15.71
N GLY A 67 7.86 17.73 -15.72
CA GLY A 67 9.30 17.52 -15.79
C GLY A 67 9.81 17.15 -17.21
N GLN A 68 11.11 17.24 -17.40
CA GLN A 68 11.77 16.84 -18.65
C GLN A 68 12.20 15.39 -18.50
N MET A 69 11.79 14.51 -19.43
CA MET A 69 12.22 13.12 -19.46
C MET A 69 13.49 12.99 -20.32
N ASP A 70 14.45 12.21 -19.85
CA ASP A 70 15.64 11.88 -20.63
C ASP A 70 15.24 11.08 -21.87
N LYS A 71 15.92 11.34 -22.98
CA LYS A 71 15.74 10.54 -24.19
C LYS A 71 16.41 9.18 -23.99
N PRO A 72 15.69 8.06 -24.20
CA PRO A 72 16.30 6.74 -24.14
C PRO A 72 17.40 6.58 -25.19
N ASP A 73 18.39 5.71 -24.90
CA ASP A 73 19.48 5.39 -25.83
C ASP A 73 18.98 4.50 -26.96
N VAL A 74 18.42 5.15 -27.97
CA VAL A 74 17.88 4.52 -29.17
C VAL A 74 18.08 5.45 -30.36
N ASP A 75 18.47 4.90 -31.50
CA ASP A 75 18.68 5.70 -32.72
C ASP A 75 17.37 6.23 -33.28
N TYR A 76 16.36 5.36 -33.36
CA TYR A 76 15.10 5.70 -34.00
C TYR A 76 13.95 4.80 -33.55
N ILE A 77 12.80 5.40 -33.22
CA ILE A 77 11.51 4.68 -33.03
C ILE A 77 10.43 5.39 -33.83
N ASP A 78 9.68 4.66 -34.64
CA ASP A 78 8.54 5.15 -35.38
C ASP A 78 7.28 4.35 -35.12
N GLY A 79 6.13 4.96 -35.41
CA GLY A 79 4.85 4.32 -35.26
C GLY A 79 4.29 4.25 -33.84
N LEU A 80 4.92 4.91 -32.87
CA LEU A 80 4.37 4.95 -31.50
C LEU A 80 3.02 5.70 -31.46
N THR A 81 2.10 5.15 -30.68
CA THR A 81 0.85 5.79 -30.25
C THR A 81 0.99 6.26 -28.81
N PRO A 82 0.06 7.06 -28.26
CA PRO A 82 0.07 7.37 -26.83
C PRO A 82 0.26 6.11 -26.00
N ALA A 83 1.24 6.11 -25.11
CA ALA A 83 1.63 4.93 -24.35
C ALA A 83 1.20 5.03 -22.88
N ILE A 84 0.68 3.94 -22.31
CA ILE A 84 0.28 3.80 -20.91
C ILE A 84 1.01 2.60 -20.33
N SER A 85 1.73 2.79 -19.23
CA SER A 85 2.34 1.68 -18.49
C SER A 85 1.48 1.22 -17.33
N ILE A 86 1.49 -0.09 -17.10
CA ILE A 86 0.85 -0.74 -15.96
C ILE A 86 1.91 -1.60 -15.27
N ASP A 87 2.66 -0.98 -14.37
CA ASP A 87 3.75 -1.60 -13.62
C ASP A 87 3.32 -2.05 -12.22
N GLN A 88 4.19 -2.78 -11.52
CA GLN A 88 3.94 -3.27 -10.16
C GLN A 88 4.35 -2.26 -9.07
N LYS A 89 5.21 -1.28 -9.38
CA LYS A 89 6.03 -0.56 -8.39
C LYS A 89 5.32 0.51 -7.57
N SER A 90 4.09 0.90 -7.86
CA SER A 90 3.47 2.05 -7.21
C SER A 90 2.15 1.74 -6.51
N THR A 91 2.21 1.14 -5.33
CA THR A 91 1.10 1.26 -4.38
C THR A 91 1.18 2.63 -3.69
N SER A 92 0.11 3.40 -3.78
CA SER A 92 0.01 4.67 -3.06
C SER A 92 -0.01 4.41 -1.55
N ASN A 93 0.96 4.94 -0.83
CA ASN A 93 0.98 4.88 0.65
C ASN A 93 0.03 5.91 1.29
N ASN A 94 -0.78 6.62 0.49
CA ASN A 94 -1.73 7.57 1.01
C ASN A 94 -2.92 6.82 1.65
N PRO A 95 -3.17 6.97 2.96
CA PRO A 95 -4.25 6.26 3.66
C PRO A 95 -5.65 6.69 3.19
N ARG A 96 -5.77 7.77 2.43
CA ARG A 96 -7.02 8.22 1.82
C ARG A 96 -7.30 7.59 0.47
N SER A 97 -6.32 6.95 -0.16
CA SER A 97 -6.53 6.20 -1.40
C SER A 97 -7.19 4.85 -1.10
N THR A 98 -8.34 4.59 -1.71
CA THR A 98 -9.07 3.32 -1.59
C THR A 98 -9.31 2.72 -2.97
N VAL A 99 -9.66 1.44 -3.03
CA VAL A 99 -10.07 0.79 -4.29
C VAL A 99 -11.15 1.63 -4.99
N GLY A 100 -12.17 2.07 -4.26
CA GLY A 100 -13.25 2.89 -4.81
C GLY A 100 -12.80 4.23 -5.40
N THR A 101 -11.79 4.90 -4.80
CA THR A 101 -11.28 6.16 -5.33
C THR A 101 -10.32 5.97 -6.51
N VAL A 102 -9.51 4.91 -6.50
CA VAL A 102 -8.58 4.61 -7.59
C VAL A 102 -9.34 4.18 -8.86
N THR A 103 -10.47 3.49 -8.71
CA THR A 103 -11.34 3.06 -9.81
C THR A 103 -12.37 4.09 -10.24
N GLU A 104 -12.37 5.27 -9.60
CA GLU A 104 -13.38 6.33 -9.78
C GLU A 104 -14.82 5.93 -9.41
N ILE A 105 -15.05 4.68 -9.00
CA ILE A 105 -16.39 4.21 -8.62
C ILE A 105 -16.96 5.06 -7.48
N TYR A 106 -16.12 5.47 -6.53
CA TYR A 106 -16.54 6.29 -5.41
C TYR A 106 -17.09 7.67 -5.84
N ASP A 107 -16.57 8.26 -6.90
CA ASP A 107 -17.05 9.54 -7.41
C ASP A 107 -18.45 9.41 -8.02
N TYR A 108 -18.71 8.31 -8.73
CA TYR A 108 -20.05 8.00 -9.21
C TYR A 108 -21.01 7.65 -8.06
N LEU A 109 -20.55 6.94 -7.03
CA LEU A 109 -21.36 6.67 -5.84
C LEU A 109 -21.76 7.96 -5.11
N ARG A 110 -20.83 8.90 -4.93
CA ARG A 110 -21.14 10.20 -4.33
C ARG A 110 -22.21 10.94 -5.12
N LEU A 111 -22.15 10.89 -6.45
CA LEU A 111 -23.16 11.50 -7.31
C LEU A 111 -24.50 10.76 -7.20
N LEU A 112 -24.51 9.44 -7.20
CA LEU A 112 -25.70 8.61 -7.07
C LEU A 112 -26.41 8.87 -5.73
N TYR A 113 -25.67 8.81 -4.60
CA TYR A 113 -26.25 9.05 -3.27
C TYR A 113 -26.76 10.50 -3.12
N ALA A 114 -26.11 11.46 -3.73
CA ALA A 114 -26.58 12.85 -3.71
C ALA A 114 -27.86 13.08 -4.51
N ARG A 115 -28.10 12.31 -5.58
CA ARG A 115 -29.23 12.54 -6.50
C ARG A 115 -30.41 11.61 -6.27
N VAL A 116 -30.16 10.38 -5.85
CA VAL A 116 -31.16 9.31 -5.72
C VAL A 116 -31.37 8.89 -4.27
N GLY A 117 -30.40 9.19 -3.39
CA GLY A 117 -30.43 8.78 -2.00
C GLY A 117 -31.55 9.42 -1.18
N THR A 118 -32.18 8.63 -0.33
CA THR A 118 -33.16 9.07 0.64
C THR A 118 -32.46 9.35 1.98
N PRO A 119 -32.49 10.59 2.48
CA PRO A 119 -31.89 10.92 3.76
C PRO A 119 -32.81 10.46 4.93
N TYR A 120 -32.18 9.97 5.97
CA TYR A 120 -32.79 9.58 7.22
C TYR A 120 -32.23 10.42 8.38
N CYS A 121 -33.00 10.58 9.43
CA CYS A 121 -32.52 11.27 10.62
C CYS A 121 -31.53 10.37 11.39
N PRO A 122 -30.31 10.82 11.66
CA PRO A 122 -29.34 10.03 12.42
C PRO A 122 -29.80 9.69 13.85
N LYS A 123 -30.67 10.53 14.44
CA LYS A 123 -31.14 10.33 15.83
C LYS A 123 -32.35 9.39 15.91
N CYS A 124 -33.38 9.58 15.09
CA CYS A 124 -34.65 8.80 15.20
C CYS A 124 -34.87 7.79 14.07
N GLY A 125 -34.01 7.78 13.03
CA GLY A 125 -34.08 6.85 11.91
C GLY A 125 -35.25 7.09 10.93
N LYS A 126 -36.02 8.16 11.09
CA LYS A 126 -37.14 8.48 10.18
C LYS A 126 -36.63 9.16 8.92
N PRO A 127 -37.29 8.98 7.76
CA PRO A 127 -36.91 9.72 6.54
C PRO A 127 -37.09 11.21 6.75
N ILE A 128 -36.07 11.96 6.29
CA ILE A 128 -36.07 13.43 6.35
C ILE A 128 -36.79 13.95 5.11
N ARG A 129 -37.71 14.87 5.30
CA ARG A 129 -38.46 15.54 4.23
C ARG A 129 -38.39 17.06 4.40
N PRO A 130 -38.66 17.83 3.32
CA PRO A 130 -38.84 19.27 3.43
C PRO A 130 -39.89 19.60 4.50
N GLN A 131 -39.61 20.61 5.33
CA GLN A 131 -40.59 21.11 6.31
C GLN A 131 -41.44 22.20 5.64
N THR A 132 -42.73 22.18 5.89
CA THR A 132 -43.63 23.29 5.48
C THR A 132 -43.44 24.48 6.40
N ILE A 133 -43.75 25.70 5.90
CA ILE A 133 -43.70 26.91 6.70
C ILE A 133 -44.57 26.77 7.98
N ASP A 134 -45.74 26.16 7.86
CA ASP A 134 -46.61 25.90 9.00
C ASP A 134 -45.99 24.95 10.06
N GLU A 135 -45.27 23.93 9.64
CA GLU A 135 -44.54 23.04 10.54
C GLU A 135 -43.42 23.79 11.27
N ILE A 136 -42.63 24.66 10.55
CA ILE A 136 -41.57 25.49 11.13
C ILE A 136 -42.18 26.44 12.16
N VAL A 137 -43.26 27.13 11.80
CA VAL A 137 -43.91 28.09 12.69
C VAL A 137 -44.45 27.42 13.93
N ASN A 138 -45.12 26.26 13.79
CA ASN A 138 -45.63 25.50 14.93
C ASN A 138 -44.48 25.00 15.83
N SER A 139 -43.32 24.62 15.25
CA SER A 139 -42.16 24.25 16.04
C SER A 139 -41.59 25.42 16.85
N ILE A 140 -41.56 26.63 16.27
CA ILE A 140 -41.16 27.84 16.98
C ILE A 140 -42.17 28.20 18.12
N LEU A 141 -43.45 28.04 17.87
CA LEU A 141 -44.50 28.31 18.86
C LEU A 141 -44.55 27.31 20.02
N ASN A 142 -43.95 26.14 19.85
CA ASN A 142 -43.75 25.13 20.91
C ASN A 142 -42.62 25.48 21.90
N LEU A 143 -41.84 26.53 21.63
CA LEU A 143 -40.90 27.06 22.61
C LEU A 143 -41.65 27.75 23.76
N ASP A 144 -41.02 27.87 24.92
CA ASP A 144 -41.64 28.50 26.10
C ASP A 144 -42.19 29.90 25.81
N GLU A 145 -43.38 30.17 26.22
CA GLU A 145 -44.01 31.49 26.03
C GLU A 145 -43.19 32.58 26.70
N GLY A 146 -42.89 33.63 25.97
CA GLY A 146 -42.00 34.75 26.42
C GLY A 146 -40.55 34.60 25.95
N THR A 147 -40.18 33.47 25.32
CA THR A 147 -38.85 33.29 24.75
C THR A 147 -38.53 34.33 23.68
N LYS A 148 -37.38 34.98 23.78
CA LYS A 148 -36.92 35.97 22.77
C LYS A 148 -36.13 35.26 21.71
N ILE A 149 -36.53 35.38 20.46
CA ILE A 149 -35.89 34.79 19.29
C ILE A 149 -35.48 35.80 18.25
N GLN A 150 -34.49 35.48 17.45
CA GLN A 150 -34.12 36.17 16.23
C GLN A 150 -34.27 35.21 15.06
N ILE A 151 -35.01 35.67 14.03
CA ILE A 151 -35.20 34.91 12.79
C ILE A 151 -34.10 35.37 11.83
N LEU A 152 -33.23 34.46 11.44
CA LEU A 152 -32.05 34.74 10.66
C LEU A 152 -32.13 34.04 9.28
N ALA A 153 -31.70 34.76 8.24
CA ALA A 153 -31.44 34.12 6.93
C ALA A 153 -29.94 34.00 6.69
N PRO A 154 -29.37 32.76 6.68
CA PRO A 154 -27.95 32.53 6.45
C PRO A 154 -27.59 32.72 4.97
N LEU A 155 -26.80 33.77 4.65
CA LEU A 155 -26.41 34.14 3.27
C LEU A 155 -25.04 33.58 2.89
N ILE A 156 -24.09 33.65 3.80
CA ILE A 156 -22.73 33.17 3.60
C ILE A 156 -22.36 32.22 4.74
N LYS A 157 -21.79 31.07 4.39
CA LYS A 157 -21.35 30.06 5.38
C LYS A 157 -19.94 29.59 5.08
N GLY A 158 -18.99 29.98 5.91
CA GLY A 158 -17.61 29.51 5.87
C GLY A 158 -16.88 29.82 4.55
N LYS A 159 -17.16 30.98 3.91
CA LYS A 159 -16.51 31.39 2.65
C LYS A 159 -15.59 32.60 2.90
N LYS A 160 -14.47 32.64 2.14
CA LYS A 160 -13.54 33.77 2.17
C LYS A 160 -14.08 34.94 1.36
N GLY A 161 -13.91 36.15 1.84
CA GLY A 161 -14.33 37.33 1.12
C GLY A 161 -14.51 38.56 2.04
N GLU A 162 -14.59 39.77 1.49
CA GLU A 162 -14.81 41.03 2.20
C GLU A 162 -16.30 41.41 2.31
N TYR A 163 -17.15 40.95 1.40
CA TYR A 163 -18.61 41.04 1.36
C TYR A 163 -19.22 42.44 1.49
N GLN A 164 -18.48 43.50 1.17
CA GLN A 164 -18.95 44.86 1.24
C GLN A 164 -20.21 45.13 0.38
N SER A 165 -20.22 44.61 -0.86
CA SER A 165 -21.37 44.72 -1.76
C SER A 165 -22.62 44.05 -1.20
N LEU A 166 -22.46 42.92 -0.47
CA LEU A 166 -23.57 42.23 0.18
C LEU A 166 -24.17 43.05 1.32
N PHE A 167 -23.34 43.74 2.11
CA PHE A 167 -23.84 44.61 3.18
C PHE A 167 -24.58 45.82 2.62
N GLU A 168 -24.10 46.42 1.52
CA GLU A 168 -24.77 47.50 0.81
C GLU A 168 -26.12 47.08 0.23
N GLU A 169 -26.19 45.89 -0.38
CA GLU A 169 -27.42 45.31 -0.90
C GLU A 169 -28.46 45.11 0.22
N LEU A 170 -28.05 44.47 1.34
CA LEU A 170 -28.92 44.24 2.48
C LEU A 170 -29.46 45.55 3.09
N LYS A 171 -28.63 46.59 3.15
CA LYS A 171 -29.04 47.93 3.60
C LYS A 171 -30.07 48.57 2.65
N GLN A 172 -29.87 48.44 1.32
CA GLN A 172 -30.84 48.94 0.32
C GLN A 172 -32.18 48.23 0.39
N GLU A 173 -32.16 46.91 0.77
CA GLU A 173 -33.40 46.13 0.96
C GLU A 173 -34.09 46.42 2.31
N GLY A 174 -33.52 47.27 3.16
CA GLY A 174 -34.11 47.71 4.40
C GLY A 174 -33.82 46.84 5.64
N PHE A 175 -32.84 45.90 5.54
CA PHE A 175 -32.40 45.17 6.71
C PHE A 175 -31.48 46.04 7.57
N VAL A 176 -31.68 45.98 8.90
CA VAL A 176 -30.97 46.83 9.86
C VAL A 176 -29.77 46.12 10.50
N ARG A 177 -29.82 44.78 10.58
CA ARG A 177 -28.80 43.99 11.31
C ARG A 177 -28.36 42.75 10.59
N VAL A 178 -27.06 42.46 10.77
CA VAL A 178 -26.44 41.22 10.32
C VAL A 178 -25.70 40.56 11.49
N LYS A 179 -25.68 39.20 11.50
CA LYS A 179 -24.86 38.40 12.39
C LYS A 179 -23.65 37.92 11.60
N VAL A 180 -22.46 38.35 11.95
CA VAL A 180 -21.19 37.99 11.30
C VAL A 180 -20.32 37.26 12.28
N ASP A 181 -19.93 36.03 11.98
CA ASP A 181 -19.07 35.16 12.80
C ASP A 181 -19.56 35.06 14.26
N GLY A 182 -20.90 35.13 14.48
CA GLY A 182 -21.53 35.02 15.78
C GLY A 182 -21.86 36.38 16.46
N GLU A 183 -21.28 37.49 15.99
CA GLU A 183 -21.53 38.84 16.51
C GLU A 183 -22.56 39.60 15.68
N ILE A 184 -23.38 40.44 16.32
CA ILE A 184 -24.43 41.22 15.67
C ILE A 184 -23.94 42.64 15.41
N TYR A 185 -24.03 43.05 14.16
CA TYR A 185 -23.67 44.39 13.69
C TYR A 185 -24.90 45.13 13.16
N ASN A 186 -24.94 46.43 13.35
CA ASN A 186 -25.92 47.34 12.78
C ASN A 186 -25.38 47.87 11.42
N LEU A 187 -26.10 47.60 10.35
CA LEU A 187 -25.67 47.97 8.99
C LEU A 187 -25.60 49.51 8.79
N ASP A 188 -26.31 50.30 9.61
CA ASP A 188 -26.32 51.75 9.52
C ASP A 188 -25.24 52.44 10.35
N GLU A 189 -24.84 51.82 11.46
CA GLU A 189 -23.99 52.45 12.47
C GLU A 189 -22.57 51.83 12.48
N ASP A 190 -22.41 50.56 12.13
CA ASP A 190 -21.14 49.84 12.24
C ASP A 190 -20.40 49.80 10.87
N ASP A 191 -19.10 50.08 10.88
CA ASP A 191 -18.22 49.91 9.73
C ASP A 191 -17.65 48.48 9.70
N ILE A 192 -18.35 47.54 9.05
CA ILE A 192 -18.03 46.11 9.01
C ILE A 192 -16.90 45.88 8.00
N LYS A 193 -15.68 45.62 8.50
CA LYS A 193 -14.49 45.26 7.68
C LYS A 193 -14.06 43.83 7.89
N LEU A 194 -14.24 43.00 6.89
CA LEU A 194 -13.89 41.57 6.93
C LEU A 194 -12.57 41.31 6.21
N ALA A 195 -11.80 40.38 6.75
CA ALA A 195 -10.52 39.99 6.18
C ALA A 195 -10.71 39.07 4.97
N LYS A 196 -10.25 39.47 3.79
CA LYS A 196 -10.35 38.71 2.53
C LYS A 196 -9.85 37.29 2.58
N THR A 197 -8.88 36.97 3.45
CA THR A 197 -8.21 35.68 3.58
C THR A 197 -8.85 34.76 4.62
N LYS A 198 -9.70 35.28 5.51
CA LYS A 198 -10.43 34.52 6.51
C LYS A 198 -11.77 34.02 5.98
N THR A 199 -12.25 32.92 6.52
CA THR A 199 -13.60 32.41 6.25
C THR A 199 -14.59 33.12 7.16
N HIS A 200 -15.71 33.57 6.59
CA HIS A 200 -16.75 34.28 7.32
C HIS A 200 -18.10 33.58 7.13
N SER A 201 -18.96 33.69 8.16
CA SER A 201 -20.35 33.24 8.13
C SER A 201 -21.24 34.48 8.40
N ILE A 202 -22.15 34.77 7.47
CA ILE A 202 -22.97 35.98 7.50
C ILE A 202 -24.44 35.57 7.41
N SER A 203 -25.25 36.01 8.38
CA SER A 203 -26.71 35.84 8.39
C SER A 203 -27.39 37.22 8.57
N VAL A 204 -28.42 37.48 7.80
CA VAL A 204 -29.21 38.70 8.02
C VAL A 204 -30.28 38.46 9.09
N VAL A 205 -30.47 39.39 10.00
CA VAL A 205 -31.53 39.34 11.01
C VAL A 205 -32.81 39.87 10.38
N VAL A 206 -33.74 38.96 10.06
CA VAL A 206 -35.01 39.30 9.42
C VAL A 206 -35.97 39.92 10.44
N ASP A 207 -36.09 39.29 11.63
CA ASP A 207 -36.97 39.81 12.68
C ASP A 207 -36.48 39.39 14.08
N ARG A 208 -36.95 40.15 15.08
CA ARG A 208 -36.79 39.87 16.51
C ARG A 208 -38.15 39.75 17.14
N VAL A 209 -38.55 38.59 17.59
CA VAL A 209 -39.88 38.28 18.08
C VAL A 209 -39.81 37.66 19.44
N VAL A 210 -40.84 37.96 20.25
CA VAL A 210 -41.09 37.20 21.49
C VAL A 210 -42.16 36.15 21.19
N VAL A 211 -41.86 34.92 21.50
CA VAL A 211 -42.77 33.79 21.23
C VAL A 211 -44.07 33.95 22.03
N LYS A 212 -45.18 34.17 21.31
CA LYS A 212 -46.53 34.24 21.82
C LYS A 212 -47.50 33.76 20.75
N LYS A 213 -48.65 33.22 21.15
CA LYS A 213 -49.66 32.70 20.22
C LYS A 213 -50.16 33.76 19.23
N GLU A 214 -50.30 35.03 19.69
CA GLU A 214 -50.73 36.14 18.86
C GLU A 214 -49.69 36.57 17.82
N ALA A 215 -48.44 36.17 17.99
CA ALA A 215 -47.36 36.50 17.05
C ALA A 215 -47.25 35.50 15.85
N LYS A 216 -48.14 34.51 15.75
CA LYS A 216 -48.10 33.47 14.72
C LYS A 216 -47.96 33.99 13.31
N SER A 217 -48.81 34.98 12.92
CA SER A 217 -48.75 35.58 11.57
C SER A 217 -47.43 36.29 11.31
N ARG A 218 -46.93 37.05 12.26
CA ARG A 218 -45.65 37.78 12.16
C ARG A 218 -44.47 36.84 12.04
N ILE A 219 -44.51 35.72 12.83
CA ILE A 219 -43.45 34.68 12.75
C ILE A 219 -43.50 33.99 11.37
N ALA A 220 -44.69 33.70 10.84
CA ALA A 220 -44.85 33.08 9.54
C ALA A 220 -44.31 33.99 8.40
N ASP A 221 -44.67 35.25 8.41
CA ASP A 221 -44.19 36.25 7.42
C ASP A 221 -42.65 36.38 7.48
N SER A 222 -42.10 36.45 8.69
CA SER A 222 -40.67 36.59 8.89
C SER A 222 -39.90 35.33 8.52
N VAL A 223 -40.44 34.16 8.83
CA VAL A 223 -39.86 32.84 8.39
C VAL A 223 -39.91 32.72 6.88
N GLN A 224 -41.02 33.11 6.25
CA GLN A 224 -41.18 33.09 4.79
C GLN A 224 -40.14 33.99 4.11
N ILE A 225 -39.92 35.21 4.62
CA ILE A 225 -38.88 36.12 4.11
C ILE A 225 -37.50 35.54 4.29
N ALA A 226 -37.23 34.95 5.48
CA ALA A 226 -35.93 34.31 5.75
C ALA A 226 -35.63 33.11 4.81
N LEU A 227 -36.61 32.25 4.59
CA LEU A 227 -36.52 31.11 3.68
C LEU A 227 -36.32 31.55 2.22
N GLN A 228 -37.06 32.59 1.77
CA GLN A 228 -36.86 33.13 0.42
C GLN A 228 -35.47 33.73 0.22
N LYS A 229 -34.97 34.46 1.23
CA LYS A 229 -33.69 35.14 1.15
C LYS A 229 -32.49 34.20 1.23
N ALA A 230 -32.62 33.10 2.00
CA ALA A 230 -31.56 32.09 2.21
C ALA A 230 -31.82 30.77 1.53
N ASP A 231 -32.50 30.76 0.37
CA ASP A 231 -32.71 29.59 -0.50
C ASP A 231 -33.30 28.39 0.26
N GLY A 232 -34.33 28.63 1.09
CA GLY A 232 -35.08 27.62 1.79
C GLY A 232 -34.50 27.19 3.15
N VAL A 233 -33.58 27.95 3.74
CA VAL A 233 -33.02 27.68 5.08
C VAL A 233 -33.25 28.89 5.99
N THR A 234 -33.68 28.67 7.23
CA THR A 234 -33.78 29.73 8.25
C THR A 234 -33.17 29.23 9.56
N HIS A 235 -32.51 30.12 10.25
CA HIS A 235 -31.98 29.91 11.58
C HIS A 235 -32.77 30.67 12.61
N ILE A 236 -33.13 30.04 13.70
CA ILE A 236 -33.81 30.68 14.82
C ILE A 236 -32.82 30.74 15.99
N ASP A 237 -32.30 31.91 16.24
CA ASP A 237 -31.37 32.15 17.35
C ASP A 237 -32.18 32.47 18.62
N VAL A 238 -32.18 31.54 19.56
CA VAL A 238 -32.83 31.71 20.87
C VAL A 238 -31.89 32.49 21.77
N ILE A 239 -32.29 33.70 22.14
CA ILE A 239 -31.43 34.58 22.96
C ILE A 239 -31.18 33.97 24.34
N GLY A 240 -29.93 33.53 24.56
CA GLY A 240 -29.50 32.80 25.77
C GLY A 240 -29.69 31.29 25.72
N GLY A 241 -30.03 30.73 24.57
CA GLY A 241 -30.18 29.30 24.28
C GLY A 241 -29.40 28.85 23.02
N GLU A 242 -29.84 27.76 22.44
CA GLU A 242 -29.26 27.19 21.22
C GLU A 242 -29.86 27.78 19.94
N GLU A 243 -29.11 27.84 18.86
CA GLU A 243 -29.57 28.20 17.55
C GLU A 243 -30.25 26.98 16.87
N LEU A 244 -31.51 27.11 16.48
CA LEU A 244 -32.30 26.09 15.81
C LEU A 244 -32.25 26.32 14.30
N VAL A 245 -32.09 25.26 13.53
CA VAL A 245 -31.99 25.32 12.06
C VAL A 245 -33.20 24.64 11.45
N TYR A 246 -33.91 25.31 10.55
CA TYR A 246 -35.05 24.81 9.80
C TYR A 246 -34.81 24.90 8.29
N SER A 247 -35.36 23.97 7.52
CA SER A 247 -35.22 23.97 6.08
C SER A 247 -36.51 23.50 5.38
N GLU A 248 -36.90 24.19 4.34
CA GLU A 248 -37.96 23.73 3.43
C GLU A 248 -37.51 22.52 2.60
N LYS A 249 -36.18 22.26 2.52
CA LYS A 249 -35.62 21.21 1.68
C LYS A 249 -35.46 19.90 2.44
N LEU A 250 -34.83 19.89 3.62
CA LEU A 250 -34.50 18.67 4.39
C LEU A 250 -34.62 18.91 5.89
N ALA A 251 -35.64 18.36 6.55
CA ALA A 251 -35.79 18.46 8.00
C ALA A 251 -36.42 17.24 8.63
N CYS A 252 -36.01 16.91 9.86
CA CYS A 252 -36.65 15.88 10.66
C CYS A 252 -37.76 16.51 11.55
N PRO A 253 -39.02 16.11 11.41
CA PRO A 253 -40.12 16.74 12.16
C PRO A 253 -40.06 16.47 13.67
N ASP A 254 -39.47 15.35 14.10
CA ASP A 254 -39.40 14.96 15.51
C ASP A 254 -38.18 15.44 16.25
N CYS A 255 -37.06 15.59 15.56
CA CYS A 255 -35.75 15.91 16.18
C CYS A 255 -35.33 17.37 15.95
N ASN A 256 -36.09 18.14 15.19
CA ASN A 256 -35.78 19.51 14.78
C ASN A 256 -34.38 19.68 14.15
N LEU A 257 -33.88 18.59 13.49
CA LEU A 257 -32.62 18.61 12.76
C LEU A 257 -32.92 18.97 11.31
N SER A 258 -32.31 20.05 10.84
CA SER A 258 -32.36 20.47 9.44
C SER A 258 -30.97 20.35 8.82
N TYR A 259 -30.93 19.93 7.56
CA TYR A 259 -29.72 19.73 6.81
C TYR A 259 -29.74 20.52 5.51
N GLU A 260 -28.58 20.92 5.08
CA GLU A 260 -28.42 21.51 3.77
C GLU A 260 -28.71 20.51 2.64
N GLU A 261 -28.81 21.01 1.41
CA GLU A 261 -29.04 20.18 0.23
C GLU A 261 -28.02 19.04 0.10
N LEU A 262 -28.50 17.86 -0.30
CA LEU A 262 -27.64 16.72 -0.62
C LEU A 262 -26.76 17.05 -1.83
N SER A 263 -25.51 17.35 -1.58
CA SER A 263 -24.51 17.60 -2.63
C SER A 263 -23.44 16.50 -2.63
N PRO A 264 -22.80 16.19 -3.77
CA PRO A 264 -21.73 15.19 -3.81
C PRO A 264 -20.55 15.49 -2.87
N ARG A 265 -20.39 16.74 -2.42
CA ARG A 265 -19.31 17.15 -1.50
C ARG A 265 -19.46 16.54 -0.10
N ILE A 266 -20.69 16.38 0.39
CA ILE A 266 -20.93 15.83 1.73
C ILE A 266 -20.58 14.36 1.85
N PHE A 267 -20.53 13.64 0.72
CA PHE A 267 -20.10 12.25 0.64
C PHE A 267 -18.58 12.10 0.39
N SER A 268 -17.82 13.20 0.35
CA SER A 268 -16.37 13.16 0.17
C SER A 268 -15.67 13.12 1.52
N PHE A 269 -14.94 12.04 1.79
CA PHE A 269 -14.07 11.96 2.96
C PHE A 269 -12.73 12.72 2.76
N ASN A 270 -12.45 13.23 1.55
CA ASN A 270 -11.30 14.09 1.26
C ASN A 270 -11.63 15.60 1.43
N ALA A 271 -12.90 15.94 1.63
CA ALA A 271 -13.35 17.32 1.80
C ALA A 271 -13.85 17.54 3.25
N PRO A 272 -13.56 18.70 3.87
CA PRO A 272 -13.96 18.99 5.26
C PRO A 272 -15.47 18.92 5.51
N TYR A 273 -16.28 19.09 4.46
CA TYR A 273 -17.74 19.04 4.54
C TYR A 273 -18.27 17.65 4.87
N GLY A 274 -17.66 16.59 4.30
CA GLY A 274 -18.11 15.22 4.48
C GLY A 274 -17.22 14.40 5.41
N ALA A 275 -15.95 14.76 5.57
CA ALA A 275 -14.98 14.03 6.37
C ALA A 275 -15.35 13.99 7.86
N CYS A 276 -15.20 12.85 8.49
CA CYS A 276 -15.29 12.71 9.94
C CYS A 276 -14.33 13.68 10.64
N GLU A 277 -14.83 14.46 11.57
CA GLU A 277 -14.06 15.52 12.25
C GLU A 277 -12.91 14.99 13.09
N LYS A 278 -13.06 13.79 13.69
CA LYS A 278 -12.01 13.19 14.53
C LYS A 278 -10.83 12.68 13.69
N CYS A 279 -11.09 11.87 12.68
CA CYS A 279 -10.03 11.25 11.86
C CYS A 279 -9.70 12.03 10.57
N GLY A 280 -10.37 13.15 10.28
CA GLY A 280 -10.14 13.93 9.07
C GLY A 280 -10.37 13.15 7.77
N GLY A 281 -11.23 12.12 7.78
CA GLY A 281 -11.54 11.27 6.63
C GLY A 281 -10.59 10.09 6.41
N ILE A 282 -9.66 9.83 7.33
CA ILE A 282 -8.72 8.68 7.23
C ILE A 282 -9.41 7.36 7.60
N GLY A 283 -10.38 7.40 8.52
CA GLY A 283 -11.14 6.23 8.98
C GLY A 283 -10.48 5.44 10.11
N VAL A 284 -9.21 5.74 10.41
CA VAL A 284 -8.46 5.07 11.47
C VAL A 284 -7.83 6.08 12.42
N ASP A 285 -7.60 5.64 13.64
CA ASP A 285 -6.81 6.34 14.65
C ASP A 285 -5.48 5.60 14.81
N PHE A 286 -4.38 6.35 14.84
CA PHE A 286 -3.05 5.83 15.11
C PHE A 286 -2.77 5.97 16.60
N ARG A 287 -2.55 4.86 17.27
CA ARG A 287 -2.25 4.83 18.71
C ARG A 287 -0.96 4.09 18.96
N ILE A 288 -0.21 4.57 19.95
CA ILE A 288 0.89 3.80 20.50
C ILE A 288 0.31 2.73 21.41
N ASP A 289 0.68 1.49 21.13
CA ASP A 289 0.23 0.33 21.91
C ASP A 289 1.13 0.16 23.14
N PRO A 290 0.57 0.17 24.36
CA PRO A 290 1.33 -0.09 25.59
C PRO A 290 2.08 -1.44 25.56
N ASP A 291 1.51 -2.46 24.91
CA ASP A 291 2.12 -3.78 24.82
C ASP A 291 3.29 -3.83 23.82
N LEU A 292 3.35 -2.91 22.85
CA LEU A 292 4.53 -2.72 22.00
C LEU A 292 5.61 -1.86 22.68
N VAL A 293 5.20 -0.97 23.60
CA VAL A 293 6.13 -0.15 24.40
C VAL A 293 6.79 -0.99 25.49
N VAL A 294 6.03 -1.85 26.17
CA VAL A 294 6.49 -2.81 27.20
C VAL A 294 6.16 -4.23 26.74
N PRO A 295 6.92 -4.76 25.79
CA PRO A 295 6.57 -6.03 25.16
C PRO A 295 6.84 -7.25 26.05
N ASP A 296 7.78 -7.13 26.99
CA ASP A 296 8.09 -8.17 27.99
C ASP A 296 7.82 -7.63 29.39
N ARG A 297 6.62 -7.89 29.89
CA ARG A 297 6.17 -7.43 31.20
C ARG A 297 6.80 -8.20 32.36
N THR A 298 7.46 -9.35 32.08
CA THR A 298 8.21 -10.14 33.09
C THR A 298 9.56 -9.53 33.43
N LYS A 299 10.03 -8.56 32.63
CA LYS A 299 11.24 -7.79 32.89
C LYS A 299 10.97 -6.60 33.76
N SER A 300 11.96 -6.27 34.60
CA SER A 300 11.97 -5.04 35.36
C SER A 300 12.37 -3.83 34.51
N ILE A 301 12.15 -2.63 35.04
CA ILE A 301 12.57 -1.38 34.38
C ILE A 301 14.10 -1.37 34.20
N LYS A 302 14.83 -1.86 35.18
CA LYS A 302 16.29 -1.98 35.18
C LYS A 302 16.80 -2.94 34.08
N GLU A 303 16.06 -3.98 33.78
CA GLU A 303 16.34 -4.93 32.69
C GLU A 303 15.89 -4.43 31.32
N GLY A 304 15.31 -3.23 31.23
CA GLY A 304 14.96 -2.57 30.01
C GLY A 304 13.60 -2.99 29.43
N CYS A 305 12.58 -3.19 30.27
CA CYS A 305 11.21 -3.51 29.82
C CYS A 305 10.61 -2.42 28.92
N ILE A 306 11.00 -1.14 29.08
CA ILE A 306 10.56 -0.01 28.25
C ILE A 306 11.39 0.01 26.96
N TYR A 307 10.91 -0.70 25.95
CA TYR A 307 11.66 -1.01 24.73
C TYR A 307 12.11 0.23 23.92
N PRO A 308 11.32 1.29 23.73
CA PRO A 308 11.77 2.50 23.03
C PRO A 308 12.98 3.17 23.67
N TRP A 309 13.12 3.07 24.99
CA TRP A 309 14.19 3.72 25.75
C TRP A 309 15.38 2.81 26.05
N SER A 310 15.15 1.50 26.13
CA SER A 310 16.22 0.52 26.40
C SER A 310 17.25 0.41 25.28
N LYS A 311 16.88 0.78 24.04
CA LYS A 311 17.78 0.81 22.86
C LYS A 311 18.50 2.13 22.67
N SER A 312 18.20 3.14 23.49
CA SER A 312 18.83 4.45 23.35
C SER A 312 20.26 4.43 23.87
N SER A 313 21.18 4.96 23.08
CA SER A 313 22.57 5.15 23.48
C SER A 313 22.79 6.30 24.47
N THR A 314 21.70 7.00 24.86
CA THR A 314 21.77 8.16 25.76
C THR A 314 21.29 7.77 27.14
N SER A 315 22.07 8.11 28.17
CA SER A 315 21.72 7.96 29.59
C SER A 315 20.61 8.93 30.06
N TYR A 316 20.08 9.78 29.15
CA TYR A 316 19.00 10.71 29.49
C TYR A 316 17.73 10.01 29.98
N TYR A 317 17.29 8.97 29.29
CA TYR A 317 16.08 8.24 29.67
C TYR A 317 16.24 7.47 30.98
N GLU A 318 17.44 6.97 31.24
CA GLU A 318 17.78 6.34 32.55
C GLU A 318 17.67 7.33 33.70
N ASP A 319 18.19 8.56 33.51
CA ASP A 319 18.13 9.61 34.51
C ASP A 319 16.69 10.07 34.78
N VAL A 320 15.84 10.15 33.71
CA VAL A 320 14.42 10.47 33.84
C VAL A 320 13.68 9.39 34.64
N ILE A 321 13.85 8.11 34.28
CA ILE A 321 13.19 7.00 34.97
C ILE A 321 13.64 6.95 36.45
N LYS A 322 14.91 7.10 36.73
CA LYS A 322 15.41 7.15 38.12
C LYS A 322 14.73 8.26 38.93
N ALA A 323 14.57 9.45 38.36
CA ALA A 323 13.89 10.57 39.00
C ALA A 323 12.42 10.28 39.30
N VAL A 324 11.71 9.67 38.34
CA VAL A 324 10.31 9.27 38.48
C VAL A 324 10.15 8.18 39.53
N SER A 325 11.01 7.17 39.50
CA SER A 325 10.99 6.07 40.47
C SER A 325 11.22 6.55 41.91
N LEU A 326 12.14 7.50 42.12
CA LEU A 326 12.37 8.12 43.41
C LEU A 326 11.17 8.95 43.88
N ALA A 327 10.53 9.72 42.97
CA ALA A 327 9.43 10.60 43.33
C ALA A 327 8.15 9.83 43.70
N TYR A 328 7.90 8.70 43.07
CA TYR A 328 6.68 7.89 43.24
C TYR A 328 6.93 6.57 43.97
N ASN A 329 8.13 6.36 44.50
CA ASN A 329 8.54 5.13 45.17
C ASN A 329 8.29 3.85 44.33
N ILE A 330 8.65 3.92 43.03
CA ILE A 330 8.53 2.79 42.10
C ILE A 330 9.78 1.92 42.21
N ASP A 331 9.60 0.64 42.45
CA ASP A 331 10.70 -0.31 42.50
C ASP A 331 11.10 -0.73 41.06
N ASN A 332 12.31 -0.40 40.66
CA ASN A 332 12.84 -0.67 39.31
C ASN A 332 13.36 -2.09 39.12
N GLU A 333 13.45 -2.89 40.18
CA GLU A 333 13.96 -4.27 40.15
C GLU A 333 12.82 -5.31 40.03
N VAL A 334 11.57 -4.91 40.30
CA VAL A 334 10.38 -5.75 40.21
C VAL A 334 9.92 -5.84 38.75
N PRO A 335 9.45 -7.02 38.27
CA PRO A 335 8.83 -7.17 36.98
C PRO A 335 7.71 -6.15 36.73
N PHE A 336 7.59 -5.64 35.48
CA PHE A 336 6.62 -4.59 35.18
C PHE A 336 5.17 -5.02 35.45
N GLU A 337 4.84 -6.29 35.24
CA GLU A 337 3.50 -6.85 35.50
C GLU A 337 3.16 -6.91 37.01
N GLU A 338 4.16 -7.00 37.89
CA GLU A 338 3.98 -7.03 39.35
C GLU A 338 3.91 -5.63 39.96
N LEU A 339 4.25 -4.58 39.18
CA LEU A 339 4.10 -3.20 39.66
C LEU A 339 2.61 -2.85 39.86
N PRO A 340 2.25 -2.08 40.89
CA PRO A 340 0.90 -1.55 41.01
C PRO A 340 0.44 -0.84 39.75
N LEU A 341 -0.84 -0.98 39.38
CA LEU A 341 -1.40 -0.40 38.15
C LEU A 341 -1.20 1.12 38.05
N GLU A 342 -1.22 1.79 39.20
CA GLU A 342 -0.93 3.22 39.31
C GLU A 342 0.50 3.55 38.85
N HIS A 343 1.49 2.76 39.26
CA HIS A 343 2.89 2.91 38.86
C HIS A 343 3.09 2.63 37.36
N GLN A 344 2.44 1.57 36.85
CA GLN A 344 2.46 1.28 35.43
C GLN A 344 1.88 2.46 34.63
N ASN A 345 0.76 3.04 35.07
CA ASN A 345 0.12 4.17 34.43
C ASN A 345 0.98 5.45 34.48
N ILE A 346 1.65 5.71 35.59
CA ILE A 346 2.59 6.84 35.68
C ILE A 346 3.70 6.68 34.64
N ILE A 347 4.29 5.51 34.50
CA ILE A 347 5.36 5.24 33.55
C ILE A 347 4.87 5.43 32.13
N LEU A 348 3.71 4.84 31.77
CA LEU A 348 3.18 4.86 30.40
C LEU A 348 2.58 6.21 30.01
N TYR A 349 1.79 6.83 30.88
CA TYR A 349 0.96 8.00 30.53
C TYR A 349 1.37 9.29 31.23
N GLY A 350 2.29 9.21 32.21
CA GLY A 350 2.85 10.38 32.89
C GLY A 350 2.20 10.72 34.23
N SER A 351 2.70 11.78 34.84
CA SER A 351 2.26 12.26 36.15
C SER A 351 1.52 13.59 36.04
N THR A 352 0.63 13.86 37.02
CA THR A 352 -0.09 15.14 37.11
C THR A 352 0.76 16.20 37.84
N GLU A 353 1.67 15.80 38.71
CA GLU A 353 2.49 16.66 39.52
C GLU A 353 3.86 16.98 38.89
N ARG A 354 4.44 18.11 39.28
CA ARG A 354 5.82 18.46 38.96
C ARG A 354 6.77 17.81 39.95
N ILE A 355 7.72 17.03 39.39
CA ILE A 355 8.73 16.34 40.21
C ILE A 355 10.12 16.93 39.92
N PRO A 356 11.02 16.95 40.91
CA PRO A 356 12.38 17.36 40.71
C PRO A 356 13.15 16.28 39.99
N MET A 357 13.72 16.64 38.85
CA MET A 357 14.52 15.73 38.02
C MET A 357 15.94 16.25 37.87
N ARG A 358 16.92 15.39 38.14
CA ARG A 358 18.31 15.64 37.82
C ARG A 358 18.67 14.88 36.57
N ILE A 359 18.59 15.55 35.42
CA ILE A 359 18.77 14.97 34.08
C ILE A 359 20.05 15.48 33.42
N ARG A 360 20.67 14.63 32.62
CA ARG A 360 21.85 14.98 31.84
C ARG A 360 21.42 15.77 30.59
N GLU A 361 22.18 16.81 30.25
CA GLU A 361 21.95 17.56 29.01
C GLU A 361 22.35 16.70 27.81
N PHE A 362 21.57 16.76 26.75
CA PHE A 362 21.77 15.95 25.54
C PHE A 362 23.16 16.23 24.94
N GLY A 363 24.00 15.22 24.77
CA GLY A 363 25.36 15.34 24.23
C GLY A 363 26.41 15.92 25.18
N SER A 364 26.09 16.10 26.48
CA SER A 364 26.96 16.68 27.48
C SER A 364 27.04 15.78 28.74
N HIS A 365 28.13 15.89 29.51
CA HIS A 365 28.25 15.28 30.84
C HIS A 365 27.69 16.16 31.98
N ARG A 366 27.08 17.32 31.63
CA ARG A 366 26.52 18.24 32.60
C ARG A 366 25.14 17.84 33.05
N TYR A 367 24.85 17.95 34.36
CA TYR A 367 23.55 17.71 34.93
C TYR A 367 22.79 19.01 35.13
N ARG A 368 21.49 18.98 34.81
CA ARG A 368 20.55 20.08 35.07
C ARG A 368 19.47 19.61 36.05
N ASN A 369 19.21 20.39 37.06
CA ASN A 369 18.08 20.18 37.94
C ASN A 369 16.87 20.94 37.39
N VAL A 370 15.78 20.23 37.11
CA VAL A 370 14.56 20.82 36.58
C VAL A 370 13.36 20.35 37.41
N LEU A 371 12.38 21.22 37.57
CA LEU A 371 11.09 20.90 38.19
C LEU A 371 10.03 20.82 37.12
N GLN A 372 9.68 19.63 36.64
CA GLN A 372 8.76 19.44 35.55
C GLN A 372 7.85 18.21 35.73
N LYS A 373 6.72 18.21 34.99
CA LYS A 373 5.85 17.02 34.95
C LYS A 373 6.54 15.93 34.14
N PHE A 374 6.41 14.69 34.59
CA PHE A 374 6.75 13.53 33.77
C PHE A 374 5.64 13.29 32.76
N VAL A 375 5.96 13.38 31.48
CA VAL A 375 4.97 13.31 30.39
C VAL A 375 4.47 11.89 30.14
N GLY A 376 5.25 10.86 30.56
CA GLY A 376 4.98 9.46 30.24
C GLY A 376 5.57 9.04 28.87
N VAL A 377 5.82 7.74 28.73
CA VAL A 377 6.46 7.19 27.53
C VAL A 377 5.58 7.36 26.28
N ILE A 378 4.30 7.05 26.38
CA ILE A 378 3.35 7.10 25.25
C ILE A 378 3.13 8.54 24.76
N PRO A 379 2.78 9.52 25.61
CA PRO A 379 2.65 10.91 25.15
C PRO A 379 3.98 11.51 24.67
N PHE A 380 5.11 11.08 25.24
CA PHE A 380 6.43 11.49 24.76
C PHE A 380 6.66 11.04 23.31
N LEU A 381 6.42 9.77 23.00
CA LEU A 381 6.55 9.22 21.65
C LEU A 381 5.59 9.91 20.68
N MET A 382 4.31 10.13 21.06
CA MET A 382 3.33 10.83 20.22
C MET A 382 3.74 12.26 19.90
N LYS A 383 4.32 12.98 20.86
CA LYS A 383 4.84 14.34 20.63
C LYS A 383 5.95 14.34 19.60
N HIS A 384 6.89 13.39 19.66
CA HIS A 384 8.01 13.29 18.73
C HIS A 384 7.55 12.82 17.34
N TYR A 385 6.54 11.95 17.25
CA TYR A 385 5.91 11.55 15.99
C TYR A 385 5.36 12.73 15.19
N ASN A 386 4.78 13.71 15.87
CA ASN A 386 4.17 14.89 15.22
C ASN A 386 5.17 15.99 14.83
N VAL A 387 6.38 16.01 15.39
CA VAL A 387 7.31 17.16 15.27
C VAL A 387 8.65 16.79 14.60
N GLU A 388 9.05 15.52 14.66
CA GLU A 388 10.41 15.08 14.34
C GLU A 388 10.59 14.60 12.89
N SER A 389 11.85 14.33 12.54
CA SER A 389 12.28 13.85 11.23
C SER A 389 11.67 12.49 10.83
N GLU A 390 11.67 12.20 9.54
CA GLU A 390 11.17 10.93 8.97
C GLU A 390 11.79 9.67 9.62
N TYR A 391 13.05 9.76 10.09
CA TYR A 391 13.71 8.69 10.83
C TYR A 391 12.98 8.39 12.14
N TRP A 392 12.66 9.41 12.94
CA TRP A 392 11.95 9.25 14.20
C TRP A 392 10.52 8.74 13.98
N LYS A 393 9.83 9.21 12.96
CA LYS A 393 8.50 8.70 12.59
C LYS A 393 8.54 7.19 12.33
N THR A 394 9.47 6.76 11.47
CA THR A 394 9.63 5.32 11.15
C THR A 394 9.99 4.48 12.39
N GLU A 395 10.78 5.01 13.31
CA GLU A 395 11.12 4.30 14.55
C GLU A 395 9.92 4.21 15.49
N ILE A 396 9.12 5.28 15.62
CA ILE A 396 7.95 5.33 16.50
C ILE A 396 6.80 4.48 15.91
N GLU A 397 6.65 4.41 14.58
CA GLU A 397 5.64 3.57 13.91
C GLU A 397 5.73 2.10 14.31
N LYS A 398 6.89 1.61 14.74
CA LYS A 398 7.06 0.24 15.27
C LYS A 398 6.26 -0.03 16.54
N TYR A 399 5.89 1.00 17.26
CA TYR A 399 5.12 0.94 18.50
C TYR A 399 3.67 1.36 18.32
N MET A 400 3.24 1.61 17.05
CA MET A 400 1.90 2.08 16.74
C MET A 400 1.03 0.96 16.18
N VAL A 401 -0.24 1.02 16.55
CA VAL A 401 -1.30 0.19 15.96
C VAL A 401 -2.37 1.09 15.36
N THR A 402 -3.02 0.61 14.31
CA THR A 402 -4.15 1.28 13.69
C THR A 402 -5.44 0.65 14.20
N THR A 403 -6.35 1.49 14.73
CA THR A 403 -7.69 1.07 15.13
C THR A 403 -8.73 1.84 14.34
N PRO A 404 -9.92 1.28 14.08
CA PRO A 404 -11.02 2.04 13.50
C PRO A 404 -11.29 3.30 14.33
N CYS A 405 -11.54 4.43 13.66
CA CYS A 405 -11.84 5.69 14.33
C CYS A 405 -13.09 5.55 15.21
N GLU A 406 -12.99 5.88 16.49
CA GLU A 406 -14.08 5.73 17.47
C GLU A 406 -15.34 6.51 17.09
N LYS A 407 -15.22 7.68 16.42
CA LYS A 407 -16.36 8.51 16.04
C LYS A 407 -17.13 7.96 14.84
N CYS A 408 -16.40 7.51 13.79
CA CYS A 408 -17.04 7.06 12.55
C CYS A 408 -16.99 5.53 12.34
N GLY A 409 -16.43 4.75 13.27
CA GLY A 409 -16.34 3.29 13.14
C GLY A 409 -15.59 2.81 11.88
N GLY A 410 -14.68 3.64 11.30
CA GLY A 410 -14.01 3.34 10.04
C GLY A 410 -14.68 3.92 8.80
N ALA A 411 -15.90 4.45 8.89
CA ALA A 411 -16.70 4.94 7.76
C ALA A 411 -16.17 6.22 7.10
N ARG A 412 -15.19 6.91 7.70
CA ARG A 412 -14.51 8.10 7.17
C ARG A 412 -15.37 9.38 7.05
N LEU A 413 -16.69 9.25 7.09
CA LEU A 413 -17.68 10.31 6.88
C LEU A 413 -18.31 10.76 8.20
N LYS A 414 -18.98 11.93 8.16
CA LYS A 414 -19.87 12.42 9.21
C LYS A 414 -21.14 11.57 9.28
N GLU A 415 -21.91 11.73 10.36
CA GLU A 415 -23.14 10.95 10.60
C GLU A 415 -24.23 11.18 9.55
N PHE A 416 -24.44 12.41 9.08
CA PHE A 416 -25.51 12.71 8.14
C PHE A 416 -25.32 12.06 6.76
N PRO A 417 -24.15 12.15 6.09
CA PRO A 417 -23.91 11.38 4.86
C PRO A 417 -24.12 9.87 5.02
N LEU A 418 -23.79 9.31 6.20
CA LEU A 418 -23.99 7.89 6.51
C LEU A 418 -25.47 7.54 6.75
N ALA A 419 -26.30 8.53 7.05
CA ALA A 419 -27.75 8.34 7.20
C ALA A 419 -28.52 8.41 5.87
N VAL A 420 -27.85 8.71 4.75
CA VAL A 420 -28.46 8.66 3.41
C VAL A 420 -28.37 7.25 2.85
N ARG A 421 -29.49 6.71 2.37
CA ARG A 421 -29.61 5.32 1.92
C ARG A 421 -30.19 5.20 0.52
N ILE A 422 -29.72 4.19 -0.21
CA ILE A 422 -30.31 3.71 -1.48
C ILE A 422 -30.50 2.21 -1.34
N GLY A 423 -31.68 1.70 -1.64
CA GLY A 423 -31.97 0.28 -1.44
C GLY A 423 -31.76 -0.21 0.00
N GLY A 424 -31.90 0.70 0.99
CA GLY A 424 -31.74 0.38 2.41
C GLY A 424 -30.32 0.49 2.96
N ILE A 425 -29.28 0.67 2.13
CA ILE A 425 -27.87 0.75 2.54
C ILE A 425 -27.27 2.13 2.32
N ASN A 426 -26.27 2.50 3.14
CA ASN A 426 -25.54 3.75 2.99
C ASN A 426 -24.28 3.55 2.11
N ILE A 427 -23.62 4.66 1.74
CA ILE A 427 -22.44 4.63 0.87
C ILE A 427 -21.26 3.83 1.45
N HIS A 428 -21.09 3.83 2.78
CA HIS A 428 -20.02 3.06 3.43
C HIS A 428 -20.35 1.56 3.41
N GLU A 429 -21.58 1.19 3.76
CA GLU A 429 -22.06 -0.20 3.70
C GLU A 429 -21.91 -0.77 2.28
N PHE A 430 -22.24 0.01 1.25
CA PHE A 430 -21.98 -0.37 -0.13
C PHE A 430 -20.48 -0.60 -0.41
N CYS A 431 -19.62 0.33 0.04
CA CYS A 431 -18.19 0.21 -0.18
C CYS A 431 -17.54 -0.95 0.58
N MET A 432 -18.15 -1.43 1.66
CA MET A 432 -17.68 -2.59 2.42
C MET A 432 -18.08 -3.93 1.79
N MET A 433 -19.03 -3.94 0.86
CA MET A 433 -19.41 -5.16 0.15
C MET A 433 -18.27 -5.67 -0.72
N PRO A 434 -18.06 -6.99 -0.82
CA PRO A 434 -17.26 -7.58 -1.88
C PRO A 434 -17.78 -7.15 -3.26
N ILE A 435 -16.88 -7.02 -4.23
CA ILE A 435 -17.19 -6.47 -5.57
C ILE A 435 -18.28 -7.27 -6.28
N ASP A 436 -18.32 -8.59 -6.12
CA ASP A 436 -19.38 -9.46 -6.65
C ASP A 436 -20.76 -9.10 -6.06
N LYS A 437 -20.83 -8.94 -4.74
CA LYS A 437 -22.05 -8.54 -4.03
C LYS A 437 -22.47 -7.12 -4.37
N ALA A 438 -21.51 -6.19 -4.48
CA ALA A 438 -21.78 -4.84 -4.93
C ALA A 438 -22.35 -4.83 -6.37
N TYR A 439 -21.84 -5.67 -7.25
CA TYR A 439 -22.36 -5.82 -8.62
C TYR A 439 -23.79 -6.40 -8.63
N GLU A 440 -24.07 -7.46 -7.85
CA GLU A 440 -25.40 -8.03 -7.68
C GLU A 440 -26.38 -6.97 -7.16
N PHE A 441 -26.01 -6.27 -6.08
CA PHE A 441 -26.82 -5.20 -5.51
C PHE A 441 -27.15 -4.09 -6.52
N THR A 442 -26.19 -3.68 -7.37
CA THR A 442 -26.49 -2.71 -8.42
C THR A 442 -27.48 -3.24 -9.44
N THR A 443 -27.54 -4.55 -9.65
CA THR A 443 -28.56 -5.18 -10.50
C THR A 443 -29.95 -5.11 -9.86
N ASP A 444 -30.04 -5.38 -8.56
CA ASP A 444 -31.30 -5.32 -7.81
C ASP A 444 -31.85 -3.89 -7.72
N LEU A 445 -30.98 -2.87 -7.75
CA LEU A 445 -31.41 -1.48 -7.77
C LEU A 445 -32.25 -1.12 -9.00
N TYR A 446 -32.03 -1.74 -10.16
CA TYR A 446 -32.89 -1.54 -11.34
C TYR A 446 -34.34 -1.98 -11.12
N LEU A 447 -34.57 -2.90 -10.17
CA LEU A 447 -35.90 -3.43 -9.86
C LEU A 447 -36.55 -2.68 -8.68
N THR A 448 -35.76 -2.01 -7.84
CA THR A 448 -36.24 -1.42 -6.59
C THR A 448 -36.38 0.09 -6.61
N LEU A 449 -35.64 0.78 -7.51
CA LEU A 449 -35.75 2.22 -7.67
C LEU A 449 -37.04 2.61 -8.38
N THR A 450 -37.64 3.73 -7.97
CA THR A 450 -38.83 4.30 -8.65
C THR A 450 -38.45 4.80 -10.05
N ASP A 451 -39.48 4.93 -10.94
CA ASP A 451 -39.26 5.45 -12.31
C ASP A 451 -38.55 6.82 -12.30
N PHE A 452 -38.89 7.69 -11.37
CA PHE A 452 -38.24 9.00 -11.20
C PHE A 452 -36.78 8.87 -10.80
N GLN A 453 -36.48 8.02 -9.80
CA GLN A 453 -35.09 7.75 -9.39
C GLN A 453 -34.29 7.11 -10.51
N MET A 454 -34.87 6.20 -11.28
CA MET A 454 -34.24 5.60 -12.46
C MET A 454 -33.96 6.61 -13.56
N GLN A 455 -34.87 7.53 -13.84
CA GLN A 455 -34.66 8.56 -14.83
C GLN A 455 -33.43 9.43 -14.52
N ILE A 456 -33.15 9.67 -13.25
CA ILE A 456 -32.01 10.46 -12.78
C ILE A 456 -30.73 9.60 -12.65
N GLY A 457 -30.89 8.40 -12.11
CA GLY A 457 -29.77 7.57 -11.65
C GLY A 457 -29.24 6.55 -12.64
N LYS A 458 -29.97 6.23 -13.71
CA LYS A 458 -29.66 5.14 -14.63
C LYS A 458 -28.25 5.23 -15.22
N GLN A 459 -27.90 6.38 -15.78
CA GLN A 459 -26.59 6.55 -16.41
C GLN A 459 -25.44 6.40 -15.42
N ILE A 460 -25.62 6.91 -14.19
CA ILE A 460 -24.64 6.80 -13.11
C ILE A 460 -24.50 5.33 -12.69
N LEU A 461 -25.62 4.64 -12.57
CA LEU A 461 -25.66 3.23 -12.18
C LEU A 461 -25.02 2.33 -13.26
N ASP A 462 -25.25 2.62 -14.55
CA ASP A 462 -24.63 1.93 -15.67
C ASP A 462 -23.10 2.07 -15.61
N GLU A 463 -22.56 3.26 -15.29
CA GLU A 463 -21.14 3.52 -15.15
C GLU A 463 -20.52 2.77 -13.95
N ILE A 464 -21.18 2.80 -12.79
CA ILE A 464 -20.75 2.04 -11.62
C ILE A 464 -20.68 0.55 -11.96
N ARG A 465 -21.74 0.03 -12.58
CA ARG A 465 -21.86 -1.38 -12.94
C ARG A 465 -20.81 -1.83 -13.93
N ALA A 466 -20.53 -1.01 -14.95
CA ALA A 466 -19.48 -1.29 -15.91
C ALA A 466 -18.11 -1.41 -15.25
N ARG A 467 -17.76 -0.49 -14.34
CA ARG A 467 -16.49 -0.51 -13.62
C ARG A 467 -16.38 -1.70 -12.65
N LEU A 468 -17.46 -2.02 -11.92
CA LEU A 468 -17.51 -3.22 -11.07
C LEU A 468 -17.32 -4.49 -11.92
N LYS A 469 -17.95 -4.56 -13.12
CA LYS A 469 -17.78 -5.69 -14.02
C LYS A 469 -16.32 -5.86 -14.48
N PHE A 470 -15.60 -4.77 -14.76
CA PHE A 470 -14.19 -4.87 -15.11
C PHE A 470 -13.34 -5.42 -13.96
N LEU A 471 -13.63 -5.03 -12.71
CA LEU A 471 -12.96 -5.59 -11.55
C LEU A 471 -13.22 -7.10 -11.38
N LEU A 472 -14.45 -7.55 -11.69
CA LEU A 472 -14.79 -8.97 -11.72
C LEU A 472 -14.04 -9.71 -12.83
N ASP A 473 -13.96 -9.11 -14.03
CA ASP A 473 -13.32 -9.69 -15.21
C ASP A 473 -11.80 -9.90 -14.98
N VAL A 474 -11.15 -9.06 -14.16
CA VAL A 474 -9.73 -9.23 -13.77
C VAL A 474 -9.52 -10.08 -12.49
N GLY A 475 -10.57 -10.74 -11.97
CA GLY A 475 -10.47 -11.69 -10.86
C GLY A 475 -10.39 -11.06 -9.47
N LEU A 476 -10.93 -9.84 -9.26
CA LEU A 476 -10.90 -9.11 -7.99
C LEU A 476 -12.26 -9.14 -7.26
N SER A 477 -13.05 -10.20 -7.43
CA SER A 477 -14.40 -10.33 -6.85
C SER A 477 -14.44 -10.20 -5.33
N TYR A 478 -13.41 -10.66 -4.64
CA TYR A 478 -13.30 -10.70 -3.19
C TYR A 478 -12.91 -9.38 -2.53
N LEU A 479 -12.40 -8.41 -3.28
CA LEU A 479 -12.06 -7.09 -2.75
C LEU A 479 -13.31 -6.28 -2.45
N ASN A 480 -13.17 -5.30 -1.56
CA ASN A 480 -14.18 -4.27 -1.34
C ASN A 480 -13.66 -2.87 -1.71
N LEU A 481 -14.56 -1.94 -2.01
CA LEU A 481 -14.22 -0.59 -2.45
C LEU A 481 -13.61 0.28 -1.33
N ALA A 482 -13.86 -0.05 -0.06
CA ALA A 482 -13.34 0.67 1.11
C ALA A 482 -11.89 0.32 1.43
N ARG A 483 -11.34 -0.79 0.88
CA ARG A 483 -9.97 -1.24 1.14
C ARG A 483 -8.96 -0.19 0.70
N THR A 484 -8.02 0.14 1.59
CA THR A 484 -6.96 1.13 1.32
C THR A 484 -5.96 0.61 0.31
N ALA A 485 -5.54 1.47 -0.62
CA ALA A 485 -4.60 1.11 -1.69
C ALA A 485 -3.25 0.59 -1.15
N GLY A 486 -2.78 1.11 -0.01
CA GLY A 486 -1.54 0.67 0.63
C GLY A 486 -1.55 -0.75 1.22
N THR A 487 -2.73 -1.39 1.34
CA THR A 487 -2.87 -2.77 1.82
C THR A 487 -3.00 -3.79 0.69
N LEU A 488 -2.99 -3.34 -0.56
CA LEU A 488 -3.08 -4.20 -1.74
C LEU A 488 -1.73 -4.86 -2.04
N SER A 489 -1.76 -6.10 -2.48
CA SER A 489 -0.59 -6.73 -3.10
C SER A 489 -0.23 -6.03 -4.42
N GLY A 490 1.02 -6.17 -4.89
CA GLY A 490 1.46 -5.60 -6.16
C GLY A 490 0.56 -6.01 -7.34
N GLY A 491 0.22 -7.30 -7.41
CA GLY A 491 -0.67 -7.83 -8.44
C GLY A 491 -2.12 -7.33 -8.34
N GLU A 492 -2.68 -7.17 -7.12
CA GLU A 492 -4.01 -6.57 -6.92
C GLU A 492 -4.05 -5.12 -7.42
N ALA A 493 -3.06 -4.32 -7.05
CA ALA A 493 -2.96 -2.92 -7.47
C ALA A 493 -2.81 -2.78 -8.99
N GLN A 494 -2.01 -3.63 -9.60
CA GLN A 494 -1.83 -3.68 -11.06
C GLN A 494 -3.14 -4.02 -11.79
N ARG A 495 -3.87 -5.04 -11.32
CA ARG A 495 -5.17 -5.43 -11.89
C ARG A 495 -6.24 -4.36 -11.73
N ILE A 496 -6.26 -3.64 -10.60
CA ILE A 496 -7.15 -2.48 -10.41
C ILE A 496 -6.86 -1.41 -11.47
N ARG A 497 -5.58 -1.10 -11.73
CA ARG A 497 -5.21 -0.13 -12.79
C ARG A 497 -5.62 -0.63 -14.17
N LEU A 498 -5.38 -1.91 -14.47
CA LEU A 498 -5.81 -2.51 -15.74
C LEU A 498 -7.33 -2.38 -15.90
N ALA A 499 -8.11 -2.73 -14.89
CA ALA A 499 -9.57 -2.59 -14.91
C ALA A 499 -10.02 -1.13 -15.13
N THR A 500 -9.35 -0.17 -14.50
CA THR A 500 -9.63 1.27 -14.66
C THR A 500 -9.35 1.72 -16.10
N GLN A 501 -8.24 1.28 -16.71
CA GLN A 501 -7.88 1.63 -18.07
C GLN A 501 -8.85 1.03 -19.10
N ILE A 502 -9.29 -0.20 -18.90
CA ILE A 502 -10.33 -0.82 -19.74
C ILE A 502 -11.64 -0.05 -19.62
N GLY A 503 -11.98 0.38 -18.41
CA GLY A 503 -13.16 1.19 -18.12
C GLY A 503 -13.18 2.54 -18.82
N SER A 504 -12.01 3.11 -19.15
CA SER A 504 -11.91 4.38 -19.88
C SER A 504 -12.37 4.29 -21.36
N GLY A 505 -12.46 3.07 -21.91
CA GLY A 505 -12.88 2.85 -23.30
C GLY A 505 -11.93 3.40 -24.35
N LEU A 506 -10.67 3.69 -24.01
CA LEU A 506 -9.68 4.24 -24.92
C LEU A 506 -9.35 3.26 -26.03
N SER A 507 -9.19 3.75 -27.24
CA SER A 507 -8.76 3.01 -28.43
C SER A 507 -7.57 3.69 -29.11
N GLY A 508 -6.73 2.91 -29.80
CA GLY A 508 -5.54 3.42 -30.49
C GLY A 508 -4.38 3.74 -29.53
N VAL A 509 -4.37 3.15 -28.34
CA VAL A 509 -3.35 3.33 -27.29
C VAL A 509 -2.38 2.14 -27.30
N LEU A 510 -1.13 2.40 -26.94
CA LEU A 510 -0.13 1.37 -26.64
C LEU A 510 -0.11 1.11 -25.12
N TYR A 511 -0.52 -0.07 -24.71
CA TYR A 511 -0.41 -0.51 -23.33
C TYR A 511 0.87 -1.33 -23.16
N VAL A 512 1.66 -1.00 -22.13
CA VAL A 512 2.85 -1.76 -21.74
C VAL A 512 2.64 -2.29 -20.33
N LEU A 513 2.60 -3.62 -20.19
CA LEU A 513 2.28 -4.32 -18.93
C LEU A 513 3.49 -5.14 -18.46
N ASP A 514 3.75 -5.09 -17.15
CA ASP A 514 4.83 -5.84 -16.50
C ASP A 514 4.25 -7.02 -15.73
N GLU A 515 4.42 -8.23 -16.24
CA GLU A 515 4.04 -9.50 -15.62
C GLU A 515 2.62 -9.48 -14.97
N PRO A 516 1.55 -9.19 -15.73
CA PRO A 516 0.22 -9.03 -15.16
C PRO A 516 -0.38 -10.32 -14.57
N SER A 517 0.18 -11.49 -14.86
CA SER A 517 -0.23 -12.80 -14.31
C SER A 517 0.27 -13.06 -12.89
N ILE A 518 1.12 -12.18 -12.34
CA ILE A 518 1.75 -12.38 -11.03
C ILE A 518 0.73 -12.60 -9.90
N GLY A 519 0.99 -13.62 -9.07
CA GLY A 519 0.17 -13.95 -7.89
C GLY A 519 -1.23 -14.43 -8.25
N LEU A 520 -1.44 -14.84 -9.50
CA LEU A 520 -2.71 -15.40 -9.96
C LEU A 520 -2.69 -16.93 -9.91
N HIS A 521 -3.79 -17.47 -9.40
CA HIS A 521 -4.12 -18.86 -9.68
C HIS A 521 -4.44 -19.04 -11.18
N GLN A 522 -4.14 -20.19 -11.79
CA GLN A 522 -4.34 -20.43 -13.22
C GLN A 522 -5.77 -20.12 -13.70
N ARG A 523 -6.77 -20.40 -12.89
CA ARG A 523 -8.17 -20.04 -13.18
C ARG A 523 -8.38 -18.53 -13.37
N ASP A 524 -7.72 -17.74 -12.56
CA ASP A 524 -7.85 -16.27 -12.62
C ASP A 524 -6.99 -15.70 -13.75
N ASN A 525 -5.88 -16.38 -14.11
CA ASN A 525 -5.06 -16.05 -15.25
C ASN A 525 -5.84 -16.21 -16.58
N ASP A 526 -6.63 -17.27 -16.72
CA ASP A 526 -7.53 -17.44 -17.89
C ASP A 526 -8.49 -16.24 -18.07
N ARG A 527 -8.98 -15.66 -16.98
CA ARG A 527 -9.83 -14.45 -17.01
C ARG A 527 -9.04 -13.21 -17.43
N LEU A 528 -7.83 -13.06 -16.89
CA LEU A 528 -6.93 -11.96 -17.26
C LEU A 528 -6.62 -11.99 -18.77
N ILE A 529 -6.24 -13.15 -19.33
CA ILE A 529 -5.92 -13.29 -20.73
C ILE A 529 -7.12 -12.89 -21.62
N LYS A 530 -8.33 -13.34 -21.27
CA LYS A 530 -9.56 -12.92 -21.98
C LYS A 530 -9.74 -11.40 -21.92
N THR A 531 -9.39 -10.78 -20.81
CA THR A 531 -9.50 -9.34 -20.62
C THR A 531 -8.46 -8.58 -21.48
N LEU A 532 -7.22 -9.07 -21.58
CA LEU A 532 -6.18 -8.53 -22.47
C LEU A 532 -6.59 -8.64 -23.94
N ILE A 533 -7.16 -9.79 -24.34
CA ILE A 533 -7.69 -9.99 -25.69
C ILE A 533 -8.84 -9.01 -25.99
N LYS A 534 -9.73 -8.77 -25.02
CA LYS A 534 -10.81 -7.78 -25.16
C LYS A 534 -10.24 -6.37 -25.36
N LEU A 535 -9.23 -5.97 -24.57
CA LEU A 535 -8.55 -4.67 -24.69
C LEU A 535 -7.88 -4.50 -26.06
N ARG A 536 -7.20 -5.55 -26.59
CA ARG A 536 -6.66 -5.59 -27.94
C ARG A 536 -7.75 -5.40 -28.99
N ASN A 537 -8.86 -6.11 -28.85
CA ASN A 537 -9.96 -6.07 -29.83
C ASN A 537 -10.68 -4.70 -29.88
N MET A 538 -10.49 -3.84 -28.89
CA MET A 538 -10.92 -2.45 -28.91
C MET A 538 -10.03 -1.55 -29.78
N GLY A 539 -9.05 -2.11 -30.51
CA GLY A 539 -8.14 -1.38 -31.40
C GLY A 539 -6.88 -0.87 -30.70
N ASN A 540 -6.45 -1.50 -29.60
CA ASN A 540 -5.25 -1.15 -28.87
C ASN A 540 -4.08 -2.10 -29.20
N SER A 541 -2.85 -1.58 -29.07
CA SER A 541 -1.63 -2.38 -29.10
C SER A 541 -1.21 -2.71 -27.67
N LEU A 542 -0.88 -3.97 -27.41
CA LEU A 542 -0.44 -4.42 -26.09
C LEU A 542 0.97 -5.02 -26.18
N ILE A 543 1.89 -4.54 -25.35
CA ILE A 543 3.18 -5.16 -25.11
C ILE A 543 3.16 -5.67 -23.66
N VAL A 544 3.32 -6.97 -23.50
CA VAL A 544 3.28 -7.64 -22.19
C VAL A 544 4.60 -8.33 -21.95
N VAL A 545 5.30 -7.96 -20.89
CA VAL A 545 6.45 -8.72 -20.40
C VAL A 545 5.91 -9.87 -19.59
N GLU A 546 6.19 -11.12 -20.00
CA GLU A 546 5.58 -12.30 -19.37
C GLU A 546 6.45 -13.56 -19.40
N HIS A 547 6.23 -14.39 -18.39
CA HIS A 547 6.83 -15.72 -18.24
C HIS A 547 5.79 -16.86 -18.17
N ASP A 548 4.50 -16.51 -18.11
CA ASP A 548 3.41 -17.48 -18.04
C ASP A 548 3.18 -18.16 -19.40
N GLU A 549 3.12 -19.49 -19.40
CA GLU A 549 2.97 -20.29 -20.60
C GLU A 549 1.66 -20.00 -21.33
N ASP A 550 0.53 -19.89 -20.61
CA ASP A 550 -0.78 -19.71 -21.21
C ASP A 550 -0.88 -18.34 -21.90
N THR A 551 -0.29 -17.30 -21.29
CA THR A 551 -0.22 -15.96 -21.88
C THR A 551 0.66 -15.95 -23.15
N ILE A 552 1.84 -16.62 -23.11
CA ILE A 552 2.74 -16.72 -24.25
C ILE A 552 2.06 -17.46 -25.40
N ARG A 553 1.32 -18.55 -25.13
CA ARG A 553 0.60 -19.32 -26.15
C ARG A 553 -0.56 -18.57 -26.82
N GLN A 554 -1.15 -17.59 -26.13
CA GLN A 554 -2.26 -16.76 -26.63
C GLN A 554 -1.78 -15.47 -27.32
N ALA A 555 -0.48 -15.21 -27.35
CA ALA A 555 0.09 -14.02 -27.97
C ALA A 555 -0.06 -14.08 -29.51
N ASP A 556 -0.37 -12.93 -30.12
CA ASP A 556 -0.36 -12.77 -31.57
C ASP A 556 1.06 -12.66 -32.12
N TYR A 557 1.99 -12.09 -31.33
CA TYR A 557 3.39 -11.92 -31.68
C TYR A 557 4.26 -12.09 -30.44
N ILE A 558 5.37 -12.80 -30.58
CA ILE A 558 6.26 -13.10 -29.46
C ILE A 558 7.66 -12.62 -29.80
N VAL A 559 8.33 -12.02 -28.83
CA VAL A 559 9.74 -11.61 -28.90
C VAL A 559 10.48 -12.24 -27.73
N ASP A 560 11.41 -13.13 -27.99
CA ASP A 560 12.28 -13.75 -26.98
C ASP A 560 13.61 -13.02 -26.89
N ILE A 561 13.93 -12.52 -25.68
CA ILE A 561 15.09 -11.70 -25.40
C ILE A 561 16.08 -12.48 -24.53
N GLY A 562 17.31 -12.59 -25.00
CA GLY A 562 18.29 -13.43 -24.33
C GLY A 562 19.68 -13.34 -24.96
N PRO A 563 20.43 -14.49 -25.05
CA PRO A 563 20.05 -15.82 -24.56
C PRO A 563 20.15 -15.96 -23.02
N HIS A 564 20.96 -15.13 -22.34
CA HIS A 564 21.19 -15.15 -20.91
C HIS A 564 20.87 -13.79 -20.26
N ALA A 565 21.21 -13.64 -18.98
CA ALA A 565 21.01 -12.43 -18.22
C ALA A 565 22.20 -11.45 -18.34
N GLY A 566 21.99 -10.18 -17.98
CA GLY A 566 23.01 -9.15 -17.86
C GLY A 566 23.83 -8.94 -19.12
N VAL A 567 25.17 -8.97 -19.00
CA VAL A 567 26.11 -8.72 -20.12
C VAL A 567 25.96 -9.74 -21.23
N ASN A 568 25.53 -10.96 -20.91
CA ASN A 568 25.32 -12.04 -21.88
C ASN A 568 23.91 -12.06 -22.48
N GLY A 569 23.03 -11.15 -22.07
CA GLY A 569 21.70 -10.92 -22.62
C GLY A 569 21.63 -9.79 -23.62
N GLY A 570 20.46 -9.20 -23.76
CA GLY A 570 20.24 -7.97 -24.53
C GLY A 570 20.11 -8.14 -26.05
N ASN A 571 19.95 -9.38 -26.55
CA ASN A 571 19.70 -9.63 -27.97
C ASN A 571 18.31 -10.20 -28.20
N ILE A 572 17.76 -10.00 -29.41
CA ILE A 572 16.58 -10.75 -29.84
C ILE A 572 17.04 -12.15 -30.29
N VAL A 573 16.59 -13.17 -29.59
CA VAL A 573 16.94 -14.57 -29.83
C VAL A 573 15.98 -15.21 -30.81
N ALA A 574 14.70 -14.89 -30.67
CA ALA A 574 13.65 -15.34 -31.56
C ALA A 574 12.51 -14.34 -31.61
N GLN A 575 11.78 -14.29 -32.72
CA GLN A 575 10.57 -13.48 -32.86
C GLN A 575 9.66 -14.06 -33.92
N GLY A 576 8.34 -13.91 -33.77
CA GLY A 576 7.40 -14.38 -34.80
C GLY A 576 5.93 -14.28 -34.41
N ASN A 577 5.07 -14.72 -35.32
CA ASN A 577 3.61 -14.63 -35.20
C ASN A 577 2.98 -15.82 -34.45
N GLY A 578 3.67 -16.32 -33.46
CA GLY A 578 3.17 -17.38 -32.58
C GLY A 578 4.28 -18.24 -32.02
N ILE A 579 3.87 -19.23 -31.22
CA ILE A 579 4.77 -20.05 -30.42
C ILE A 579 5.74 -20.88 -31.25
N ASN A 580 5.34 -21.31 -32.47
CA ASN A 580 6.17 -22.19 -33.30
C ASN A 580 7.47 -21.52 -33.76
N ASP A 581 7.46 -20.20 -34.00
CA ASP A 581 8.65 -19.45 -34.37
C ASP A 581 9.70 -19.43 -33.21
N ILE A 582 9.21 -19.44 -31.98
CA ILE A 582 10.04 -19.49 -30.78
C ILE A 582 10.57 -20.90 -30.50
N ILE A 583 9.72 -21.92 -30.62
CA ILE A 583 10.07 -23.33 -30.42
C ILE A 583 11.15 -23.79 -31.43
N ASN A 584 11.07 -23.33 -32.66
CA ASN A 584 12.01 -23.72 -33.72
C ASN A 584 13.36 -22.98 -33.66
N SER A 585 13.54 -22.04 -32.73
CA SER A 585 14.80 -21.33 -32.58
C SER A 585 15.77 -22.09 -31.66
N GLU A 586 16.88 -22.55 -32.19
CA GLU A 586 17.91 -23.31 -31.46
C GLU A 586 18.47 -22.56 -30.25
N ASN A 587 18.52 -21.24 -30.34
CA ASN A 587 19.11 -20.37 -29.30
C ASN A 587 18.10 -19.93 -28.21
N SER A 588 16.81 -20.19 -28.41
CA SER A 588 15.76 -19.83 -27.49
C SER A 588 15.66 -20.81 -26.31
N ILE A 589 16.04 -20.36 -25.12
CA ILE A 589 15.83 -21.12 -23.87
C ILE A 589 14.33 -21.26 -23.61
N THR A 590 13.57 -20.21 -23.81
CA THR A 590 12.10 -20.22 -23.72
C THR A 590 11.50 -21.26 -24.66
N GLY A 591 11.94 -21.31 -25.92
CA GLY A 591 11.51 -22.31 -26.91
C GLY A 591 11.76 -23.73 -26.46
N LYS A 592 12.90 -24.02 -25.83
CA LYS A 592 13.23 -25.36 -25.32
C LYS A 592 12.31 -25.81 -24.18
N TYR A 593 11.86 -24.88 -23.32
CA TYR A 593 10.85 -25.19 -22.28
C TYR A 593 9.46 -25.38 -22.92
N LEU A 594 9.07 -24.53 -23.84
CA LEU A 594 7.75 -24.61 -24.53
C LEU A 594 7.61 -25.84 -25.41
N SER A 595 8.72 -26.36 -26.00
CA SER A 595 8.75 -27.62 -26.76
C SER A 595 8.76 -28.86 -25.86
N GLY A 596 9.10 -28.69 -24.58
CA GLY A 596 9.29 -29.80 -23.63
C GLY A 596 10.67 -30.46 -23.71
N GLU A 597 11.63 -29.90 -24.49
CA GLU A 597 13.03 -30.35 -24.49
C GLU A 597 13.65 -30.17 -23.10
N TYR A 598 13.38 -29.01 -22.48
CA TYR A 598 13.71 -28.75 -21.07
C TYR A 598 12.45 -28.88 -20.24
N ARG A 599 12.53 -29.61 -19.13
CA ARG A 599 11.41 -29.77 -18.18
C ARG A 599 11.94 -29.77 -16.76
N ILE A 600 11.18 -29.17 -15.85
CA ILE A 600 11.38 -29.35 -14.41
C ILE A 600 10.82 -30.74 -14.04
N PRO A 601 11.63 -31.66 -13.57
CA PRO A 601 11.19 -33.03 -13.33
C PRO A 601 10.30 -33.12 -12.08
N VAL A 602 9.30 -34.01 -12.12
CA VAL A 602 8.55 -34.43 -10.93
C VAL A 602 9.46 -35.30 -10.07
N PRO A 603 9.60 -35.05 -8.75
CA PRO A 603 10.41 -35.89 -7.88
C PRO A 603 9.95 -37.34 -7.86
N LYS A 604 10.87 -38.27 -8.06
CA LYS A 604 10.58 -39.71 -8.02
C LYS A 604 10.23 -40.23 -6.62
N LYS A 605 10.63 -39.52 -5.59
CA LYS A 605 10.47 -39.92 -4.19
C LYS A 605 10.01 -38.71 -3.37
N ILE A 606 8.92 -38.85 -2.66
CA ILE A 606 8.41 -37.88 -1.71
C ILE A 606 9.14 -38.10 -0.39
N ARG A 607 9.54 -37.03 0.31
CA ARG A 607 10.17 -37.05 1.62
C ARG A 607 9.19 -37.57 2.67
N GLU A 608 9.66 -38.50 3.51
CA GLU A 608 8.82 -39.00 4.61
C GLU A 608 8.62 -37.97 5.73
N GLY A 609 9.57 -37.03 5.86
CA GLY A 609 9.60 -36.03 6.94
C GLY A 609 10.18 -36.62 8.24
N ASN A 610 10.06 -35.90 9.34
CA ASN A 610 10.58 -36.31 10.64
C ASN A 610 9.52 -36.91 11.59
N GLY A 611 8.28 -37.11 11.12
CA GLY A 611 7.17 -37.64 11.89
C GLY A 611 6.49 -36.65 12.83
N SER A 612 6.98 -35.41 12.94
CA SER A 612 6.38 -34.34 13.73
C SER A 612 5.49 -33.45 12.89
N PHE A 613 4.60 -32.69 13.56
CA PHE A 613 3.65 -31.78 12.91
C PHE A 613 3.62 -30.43 13.60
N LEU A 614 3.41 -29.38 12.82
CA LEU A 614 2.94 -28.10 13.30
C LEU A 614 1.41 -28.12 13.22
N GLN A 615 0.72 -28.05 14.36
CA GLN A 615 -0.71 -28.24 14.46
C GLN A 615 -1.41 -26.92 14.71
N VAL A 616 -2.20 -26.46 13.76
CA VAL A 616 -3.06 -25.28 13.88
C VAL A 616 -4.45 -25.75 14.32
N ARG A 617 -5.01 -25.13 15.37
CA ARG A 617 -6.31 -25.47 15.93
C ARG A 617 -7.23 -24.27 15.93
N ASN A 618 -8.38 -24.48 15.33
CA ASN A 618 -9.47 -23.50 15.24
C ASN A 618 -9.03 -22.12 14.75
N ALA A 619 -8.49 -22.05 13.51
CA ALA A 619 -8.10 -20.78 12.89
C ALA A 619 -9.34 -20.11 12.23
N TYR A 620 -9.70 -18.90 12.71
CA TYR A 620 -10.88 -18.15 12.28
C TYR A 620 -10.63 -16.67 11.99
N LEU A 621 -9.36 -16.30 11.72
CA LEU A 621 -9.00 -14.92 11.37
C LEU A 621 -9.48 -14.60 9.95
N ASN A 622 -9.99 -13.38 9.75
CA ASN A 622 -10.49 -12.86 8.47
C ASN A 622 -11.55 -13.80 7.87
N ASN A 623 -11.27 -14.39 6.70
CA ASN A 623 -12.19 -15.30 6.03
C ASN A 623 -11.99 -16.80 6.38
N LEU A 624 -11.05 -17.15 7.25
CA LEU A 624 -10.83 -18.53 7.66
C LEU A 624 -12.01 -19.09 8.46
N LYS A 625 -12.44 -20.30 8.14
CA LYS A 625 -13.65 -20.93 8.70
C LYS A 625 -13.31 -22.03 9.68
N ASN A 626 -12.80 -21.69 10.86
CA ASN A 626 -12.48 -22.62 11.95
C ASN A 626 -11.61 -23.79 11.48
N ILE A 627 -10.47 -23.48 10.85
CA ILE A 627 -9.60 -24.49 10.22
C ILE A 627 -8.80 -25.23 11.28
N ASP A 628 -8.81 -26.56 11.21
CA ASP A 628 -7.88 -27.46 11.87
C ASP A 628 -6.92 -28.05 10.84
N LEU A 629 -5.61 -27.88 11.07
CA LEU A 629 -4.59 -28.26 10.11
C LEU A 629 -3.34 -28.85 10.81
N ASP A 630 -2.86 -29.96 10.29
CA ASP A 630 -1.59 -30.58 10.66
C ASP A 630 -0.59 -30.44 9.50
N ILE A 631 0.47 -29.66 9.69
CA ILE A 631 1.52 -29.39 8.71
C ILE A 631 2.70 -30.32 9.03
N PRO A 632 3.06 -31.26 8.14
CA PRO A 632 4.16 -32.18 8.39
C PRO A 632 5.52 -31.48 8.35
N LEU A 633 6.43 -31.83 9.27
CA LEU A 633 7.74 -31.21 9.38
C LEU A 633 8.83 -31.95 8.60
N GLY A 634 9.91 -31.25 8.23
CA GLY A 634 11.01 -31.81 7.42
C GLY A 634 10.62 -32.04 5.94
N LYS A 635 9.66 -31.25 5.44
CA LYS A 635 9.10 -31.36 4.08
C LYS A 635 9.01 -30.00 3.40
N ILE A 636 8.84 -30.02 2.08
CA ILE A 636 8.35 -28.89 1.31
C ILE A 636 6.81 -28.97 1.31
N VAL A 637 6.17 -28.04 2.01
CA VAL A 637 4.72 -27.94 2.10
C VAL A 637 4.27 -26.69 1.34
N VAL A 638 3.33 -26.87 0.41
CA VAL A 638 2.82 -25.78 -0.41
C VAL A 638 1.37 -25.46 -0.02
N LEU A 639 1.13 -24.19 0.34
CA LEU A 639 -0.21 -23.62 0.49
C LEU A 639 -0.63 -23.08 -0.87
N THR A 640 -1.69 -23.62 -1.43
CA THR A 640 -2.22 -23.22 -2.73
C THR A 640 -3.71 -22.87 -2.64
N GLY A 641 -4.31 -22.45 -3.75
CA GLY A 641 -5.71 -22.06 -3.84
C GLY A 641 -5.92 -20.74 -4.55
N VAL A 642 -7.16 -20.40 -4.88
CA VAL A 642 -7.51 -19.19 -5.60
C VAL A 642 -7.11 -17.91 -4.86
N SER A 643 -7.01 -16.80 -5.59
CA SER A 643 -6.68 -15.50 -4.98
C SER A 643 -7.74 -15.11 -3.93
N GLY A 644 -7.28 -14.64 -2.75
CA GLY A 644 -8.17 -14.28 -1.64
C GLY A 644 -8.74 -15.46 -0.83
N SER A 645 -8.28 -16.71 -1.03
CA SER A 645 -8.77 -17.89 -0.27
C SER A 645 -8.31 -17.97 1.19
N GLY A 646 -7.42 -17.07 1.65
CA GLY A 646 -6.95 -17.03 3.04
C GLY A 646 -5.53 -17.55 3.28
N LYS A 647 -4.74 -17.84 2.21
CA LYS A 647 -3.36 -18.38 2.31
C LYS A 647 -2.44 -17.47 3.15
N SER A 648 -2.38 -16.19 2.82
CA SER A 648 -1.52 -15.23 3.53
C SER A 648 -1.99 -15.01 4.97
N THR A 649 -3.31 -15.02 5.21
CA THR A 649 -3.88 -14.96 6.56
C THR A 649 -3.40 -16.16 7.40
N LEU A 650 -3.44 -17.38 6.86
CA LEU A 650 -2.99 -18.57 7.57
C LEU A 650 -1.47 -18.55 7.81
N MET A 651 -0.65 -18.23 6.81
CA MET A 651 0.80 -18.30 6.92
C MET A 651 1.39 -17.08 7.65
N GLN A 652 1.05 -15.85 7.21
CA GLN A 652 1.67 -14.63 7.72
C GLN A 652 0.99 -14.12 9.00
N ASP A 653 -0.35 -13.94 8.96
CA ASP A 653 -1.05 -13.32 10.08
C ASP A 653 -1.20 -14.27 11.28
N LEU A 654 -1.26 -15.61 11.05
CA LEU A 654 -1.41 -16.59 12.14
C LEU A 654 -0.11 -17.33 12.44
N ILE A 655 0.42 -18.15 11.51
CA ILE A 655 1.56 -19.03 11.81
C ILE A 655 2.81 -18.22 12.15
N TYR A 656 3.16 -17.21 11.33
CA TYR A 656 4.34 -16.38 11.58
C TYR A 656 4.21 -15.51 12.83
N GLU A 657 3.09 -14.84 13.04
CA GLU A 657 2.86 -14.01 14.22
C GLU A 657 2.82 -14.86 15.51
N TYR A 658 2.21 -16.05 15.47
CA TYR A 658 2.22 -16.98 16.59
C TYR A 658 3.63 -17.52 16.90
N ALA A 659 4.42 -17.77 15.86
CA ALA A 659 5.82 -18.15 15.98
C ALA A 659 6.65 -17.06 16.66
N LEU A 660 6.44 -15.79 16.29
CA LEU A 660 7.09 -14.66 16.94
C LEU A 660 6.67 -14.52 18.41
N HIS A 661 5.40 -14.82 18.74
CA HIS A 661 4.91 -14.85 20.11
C HIS A 661 5.65 -15.93 20.94
N LYS A 662 5.82 -17.14 20.40
CA LYS A 662 6.48 -18.24 21.13
C LYS A 662 8.00 -18.07 21.27
N LEU A 663 8.67 -17.59 20.20
CA LEU A 663 10.14 -17.48 20.18
C LEU A 663 10.65 -16.16 20.80
N ARG A 664 9.91 -15.11 20.60
CA ARG A 664 10.23 -13.80 21.18
C ARG A 664 9.19 -13.55 22.26
N LYS A 665 9.45 -13.88 23.50
CA LYS A 665 8.56 -13.67 24.67
C LYS A 665 7.86 -12.29 24.76
N ASN A 666 7.96 -11.47 23.75
CA ASN A 666 7.68 -10.05 23.67
C ASN A 666 6.57 -9.69 22.68
N LYS A 667 5.87 -10.67 22.08
CA LYS A 667 4.71 -10.39 21.23
C LYS A 667 3.45 -11.00 21.85
N PRO A 668 2.31 -10.30 21.82
CA PRO A 668 1.04 -10.86 22.28
C PRO A 668 0.68 -12.05 21.37
N LYS A 669 -0.10 -12.96 21.90
CA LYS A 669 -0.68 -14.07 21.12
C LYS A 669 -1.58 -13.48 20.03
N PRO A 670 -1.43 -13.85 18.75
CA PRO A 670 -2.31 -13.37 17.70
C PRO A 670 -3.75 -13.81 17.96
N GLN A 671 -4.69 -12.93 17.64
CA GLN A 671 -6.12 -13.26 17.67
C GLN A 671 -6.49 -14.09 16.44
N GLY A 672 -7.61 -14.79 16.50
CA GLY A 672 -8.15 -15.56 15.37
C GLY A 672 -7.61 -16.99 15.24
N VAL A 673 -6.96 -17.52 16.30
CA VAL A 673 -6.58 -18.92 16.41
C VAL A 673 -6.58 -19.34 17.89
N ASP A 674 -7.09 -20.53 18.18
CA ASP A 674 -7.09 -21.02 19.55
C ASP A 674 -5.70 -21.42 20.00
N GLU A 675 -5.01 -22.23 19.24
CA GLU A 675 -3.64 -22.67 19.55
C GLU A 675 -2.88 -23.12 18.32
N ILE A 676 -1.55 -22.94 18.34
CA ILE A 676 -0.64 -23.59 17.39
C ILE A 676 0.45 -24.31 18.17
N ILE A 677 0.53 -25.64 18.00
CA ILE A 677 1.41 -26.55 18.73
C ILE A 677 2.50 -27.04 17.79
N GLY A 678 3.72 -27.27 18.30
CA GLY A 678 4.83 -27.86 17.53
C GLY A 678 5.98 -26.90 17.22
N PHE A 679 5.94 -25.65 17.70
CA PHE A 679 7.05 -24.70 17.53
C PHE A 679 8.31 -25.10 18.28
N GLU A 680 8.22 -25.97 19.28
CA GLU A 680 9.37 -26.54 20.02
C GLU A 680 10.29 -27.36 19.14
N ASN A 681 9.83 -27.78 17.96
CA ASN A 681 10.65 -28.52 17.00
C ASN A 681 11.59 -27.61 16.19
N PHE A 682 11.47 -26.28 16.31
CA PHE A 682 12.23 -25.32 15.54
C PHE A 682 13.16 -24.49 16.43
N ASP A 683 14.41 -24.34 15.99
CA ASP A 683 15.39 -23.44 16.59
C ASP A 683 15.25 -22.01 16.01
N LYS A 684 14.74 -21.89 14.80
CA LYS A 684 14.67 -20.64 14.05
C LYS A 684 13.50 -20.62 13.09
N ILE A 685 12.90 -19.44 12.92
CA ILE A 685 11.88 -19.17 11.90
C ILE A 685 12.36 -18.03 11.04
N ILE A 686 12.26 -18.20 9.73
CA ILE A 686 12.70 -17.24 8.73
C ILE A 686 11.54 -16.96 7.79
N ASP A 687 11.09 -15.72 7.80
CA ASP A 687 10.11 -15.21 6.85
C ASP A 687 10.82 -14.54 5.69
N ILE A 688 10.51 -14.96 4.47
CA ILE A 688 11.08 -14.46 3.22
C ILE A 688 9.94 -13.98 2.35
N ASP A 689 9.58 -12.72 2.53
CA ASP A 689 8.57 -12.01 1.78
C ASP A 689 9.16 -11.16 0.63
N GLN A 690 8.31 -10.59 -0.20
CA GLN A 690 8.69 -9.72 -1.33
C GLN A 690 9.04 -8.29 -0.92
N SER A 691 9.07 -7.96 0.37
CA SER A 691 9.40 -6.61 0.84
C SER A 691 10.85 -6.25 0.48
N PRO A 692 11.15 -4.97 0.21
CA PRO A 692 12.52 -4.54 -0.13
C PRO A 692 13.53 -4.89 0.97
N ILE A 693 14.77 -5.20 0.59
CA ILE A 693 15.88 -5.47 1.53
C ILE A 693 16.34 -4.21 2.30
N GLY A 694 15.75 -3.06 2.01
CA GLY A 694 15.96 -1.80 2.72
C GLY A 694 15.22 -0.66 2.04
N ARG A 695 14.97 0.40 2.80
CA ARG A 695 14.17 1.56 2.35
C ARG A 695 15.02 2.73 1.82
N THR A 696 16.34 2.62 1.87
CA THR A 696 17.26 3.69 1.46
C THR A 696 18.17 3.26 0.33
N PRO A 697 18.68 4.18 -0.49
CA PRO A 697 19.66 3.88 -1.54
C PRO A 697 20.97 3.24 -1.04
N ARG A 698 21.25 3.29 0.27
CA ARG A 698 22.44 2.67 0.89
C ARG A 698 22.31 1.17 1.06
N SER A 699 21.09 0.67 1.17
CA SER A 699 20.86 -0.78 1.21
C SER A 699 21.07 -1.35 -0.17
N ASN A 700 21.87 -2.40 -0.28
CA ASN A 700 22.20 -3.06 -1.54
C ASN A 700 22.52 -4.56 -1.30
N PRO A 701 22.61 -5.39 -2.34
CA PRO A 701 22.92 -6.82 -2.22
C PRO A 701 24.18 -7.11 -1.41
N ALA A 702 25.26 -6.35 -1.63
CA ALA A 702 26.53 -6.57 -0.95
C ALA A 702 26.46 -6.32 0.57
N THR A 703 25.70 -5.30 0.99
CA THR A 703 25.52 -5.00 2.42
C THR A 703 24.58 -5.98 3.11
N TYR A 704 23.52 -6.40 2.43
CA TYR A 704 22.51 -7.30 3.00
C TYR A 704 23.05 -8.72 3.20
N THR A 705 23.86 -9.23 2.27
CA THR A 705 24.48 -10.56 2.35
C THR A 705 25.78 -10.58 3.15
N ASP A 706 26.15 -9.46 3.76
CA ASP A 706 27.40 -9.27 4.53
C ASP A 706 28.71 -9.49 3.72
N VAL A 707 28.62 -9.60 2.41
CA VAL A 707 29.80 -9.67 1.53
C VAL A 707 30.64 -8.40 1.64
N PHE A 708 29.99 -7.26 1.77
CA PHE A 708 30.66 -5.95 1.79
C PHE A 708 31.60 -5.77 2.99
N THR A 709 31.31 -6.38 4.12
CA THR A 709 32.19 -6.36 5.29
C THR A 709 33.53 -6.99 4.96
N HIS A 710 33.55 -8.14 4.31
CA HIS A 710 34.77 -8.84 3.91
C HIS A 710 35.53 -8.10 2.81
N ILE A 711 34.80 -7.43 1.88
CA ILE A 711 35.43 -6.58 0.83
C ILE A 711 36.12 -5.39 1.50
N ARG A 712 35.50 -4.70 2.44
CA ARG A 712 36.10 -3.57 3.16
C ARG A 712 37.38 -3.99 3.94
N ASP A 713 37.34 -5.15 4.58
CA ASP A 713 38.47 -5.72 5.30
C ASP A 713 39.64 -6.05 4.35
N LEU A 714 39.34 -6.53 3.14
CA LEU A 714 40.33 -6.78 2.11
C LEU A 714 41.01 -5.48 1.65
N TYR A 715 40.23 -4.43 1.33
CA TYR A 715 40.74 -3.14 0.92
C TYR A 715 41.61 -2.48 2.02
N ALA A 716 41.23 -2.59 3.29
CA ALA A 716 42.03 -2.11 4.41
C ALA A 716 43.36 -2.84 4.58
N LYS A 717 43.48 -4.07 4.04
CA LYS A 717 44.72 -4.86 4.07
C LYS A 717 45.68 -4.58 2.90
N THR A 718 45.26 -3.80 1.89
CA THR A 718 46.13 -3.40 0.79
C THR A 718 47.30 -2.56 1.29
N ASN A 719 48.46 -2.60 0.56
CA ASN A 719 49.66 -1.85 0.94
C ASN A 719 49.38 -0.36 1.00
N GLU A 720 48.63 0.18 0.04
CA GLU A 720 48.31 1.60 -0.03
C GLU A 720 47.42 2.06 1.14
N ALA A 721 46.39 1.26 1.50
CA ALA A 721 45.54 1.54 2.65
C ALA A 721 46.32 1.52 3.97
N LYS A 722 47.27 0.58 4.13
CA LYS A 722 48.12 0.49 5.31
C LYS A 722 49.07 1.69 5.41
N MET A 723 49.70 2.13 4.29
CA MET A 723 50.58 3.32 4.26
C MET A 723 49.81 4.59 4.67
N ARG A 724 48.53 4.70 4.29
CA ARG A 724 47.69 5.84 4.62
C ARG A 724 46.98 5.70 6.00
N GLY A 725 47.14 4.58 6.71
CA GLY A 725 46.51 4.30 7.99
C GLY A 725 45.01 4.09 7.88
N TYR A 726 44.51 3.65 6.72
CA TYR A 726 43.06 3.47 6.49
C TYR A 726 42.55 2.17 7.11
N LYS A 727 41.54 2.30 7.96
CA LYS A 727 40.84 1.18 8.61
C LYS A 727 39.63 0.76 7.76
N PRO A 728 39.00 -0.41 7.99
CA PRO A 728 37.79 -0.86 7.24
C PRO A 728 36.66 0.16 7.21
N GLY A 729 36.50 1.00 8.25
CA GLY A 729 35.51 2.08 8.32
C GLY A 729 35.71 3.15 7.21
N ARG A 730 36.92 3.37 6.70
CA ARG A 730 37.20 4.29 5.60
C ARG A 730 36.51 3.88 4.30
N PHE A 731 36.36 2.57 4.10
CA PHE A 731 35.77 1.96 2.93
C PHE A 731 34.23 1.75 3.10
N SER A 732 33.62 2.33 4.13
CA SER A 732 32.17 2.31 4.34
C SER A 732 31.54 3.61 3.83
N PHE A 733 30.57 3.51 2.93
CA PHE A 733 29.79 4.67 2.49
C PHE A 733 28.75 5.14 3.56
N ASN A 734 28.58 4.40 4.65
CA ASN A 734 27.70 4.78 5.77
C ASN A 734 28.40 5.63 6.84
N VAL A 735 29.73 5.63 6.87
CA VAL A 735 30.54 6.27 7.90
C VAL A 735 31.26 7.49 7.34
N LYS A 736 31.33 8.58 8.10
CA LYS A 736 32.09 9.78 7.75
C LYS A 736 33.59 9.46 7.59
N GLY A 737 34.23 10.18 6.66
CA GLY A 737 35.66 10.10 6.44
C GLY A 737 36.03 9.52 5.08
N GLY A 738 35.35 8.47 4.59
CA GLY A 738 35.61 7.88 3.27
C GLY A 738 34.52 8.11 2.24
N ARG A 739 33.31 8.44 2.69
CA ARG A 739 32.14 8.68 1.84
C ARG A 739 32.15 10.06 1.21
N CYS A 740 31.40 10.22 0.15
CA CYS A 740 31.06 11.53 -0.40
C CYS A 740 30.12 12.25 0.58
N GLU A 741 30.52 13.41 1.09
CA GLU A 741 29.70 14.14 2.06
C GLU A 741 28.55 14.91 1.40
N ALA A 742 28.63 15.24 0.09
CA ALA A 742 27.56 15.90 -0.65
C ALA A 742 26.27 15.04 -0.70
N CYS A 743 26.38 13.74 -1.00
CA CYS A 743 25.27 12.80 -0.99
C CYS A 743 25.26 11.91 0.26
N SER A 744 26.11 12.17 1.24
CA SER A 744 26.25 11.36 2.47
C SER A 744 26.45 9.86 2.21
N GLY A 745 27.03 9.49 1.05
CA GLY A 745 27.26 8.11 0.62
C GLY A 745 26.12 7.44 -0.12
N ASP A 746 25.03 8.13 -0.41
CA ASP A 746 23.89 7.57 -1.17
C ASP A 746 24.22 7.37 -2.66
N GLY A 747 25.14 8.16 -3.21
CA GLY A 747 25.46 8.20 -4.63
C GLY A 747 24.45 9.00 -5.45
N VAL A 748 23.28 9.27 -4.89
CA VAL A 748 22.19 10.04 -5.49
C VAL A 748 21.71 11.12 -4.54
N LEU A 749 21.07 12.16 -5.08
CA LEU A 749 20.38 13.21 -4.34
C LEU A 749 18.88 12.98 -4.50
N LYS A 750 18.16 12.90 -3.38
CA LYS A 750 16.71 12.81 -3.37
C LYS A 750 16.12 14.22 -3.54
N ILE A 751 15.28 14.40 -4.55
CA ILE A 751 14.50 15.62 -4.76
C ILE A 751 13.06 15.28 -4.41
N GLU A 752 12.58 15.84 -3.31
CA GLU A 752 11.19 15.62 -2.84
C GLU A 752 10.21 16.43 -3.71
N MET A 753 9.28 15.73 -4.32
CA MET A 753 8.23 16.29 -5.15
C MET A 753 6.90 16.20 -4.41
N ASN A 754 6.40 17.30 -3.85
CA ASN A 754 5.24 17.34 -2.94
C ASN A 754 3.97 16.65 -3.45
N PHE A 755 3.79 16.52 -4.77
CA PHE A 755 2.59 15.91 -5.40
C PHE A 755 2.91 14.75 -6.34
N LEU A 756 4.19 14.47 -6.60
CA LEU A 756 4.69 13.42 -7.48
C LEU A 756 5.63 12.51 -6.69
N SER A 757 5.99 11.37 -7.29
CA SER A 757 7.01 10.48 -6.70
C SER A 757 8.36 11.21 -6.60
N ASP A 758 9.10 10.94 -5.52
CA ASP A 758 10.44 11.50 -5.33
C ASP A 758 11.37 11.13 -6.49
N VAL A 759 12.14 12.11 -6.94
CA VAL A 759 13.13 11.90 -8.02
C VAL A 759 14.51 11.73 -7.43
N TYR A 760 15.25 10.73 -7.88
CA TYR A 760 16.61 10.45 -7.48
C TYR A 760 17.58 10.80 -8.62
N VAL A 761 18.41 11.81 -8.41
CA VAL A 761 19.39 12.29 -9.40
C VAL A 761 20.81 11.88 -8.96
N LYS A 762 21.67 11.45 -9.89
CA LYS A 762 23.06 11.13 -9.58
C LYS A 762 23.77 12.33 -8.95
N CYS A 763 24.53 12.09 -7.89
CA CYS A 763 25.28 13.14 -7.20
C CYS A 763 26.36 13.71 -8.11
N ASP A 764 26.33 15.02 -8.35
CA ASP A 764 27.26 15.72 -9.24
C ASP A 764 28.72 15.67 -8.75
N VAL A 765 28.94 15.58 -7.43
CA VAL A 765 30.27 15.55 -6.81
C VAL A 765 30.95 14.19 -7.00
N CYS A 766 30.30 13.09 -6.63
CA CYS A 766 30.86 11.74 -6.73
C CYS A 766 30.41 10.98 -7.98
N LYS A 767 29.54 11.56 -8.81
CA LYS A 767 29.02 10.95 -10.05
C LYS A 767 28.45 9.53 -9.83
N GLY A 768 27.83 9.30 -8.68
CA GLY A 768 27.27 8.01 -8.30
C GLY A 768 28.23 7.07 -7.54
N GLN A 769 29.51 7.38 -7.45
CA GLN A 769 30.53 6.50 -6.86
C GLN A 769 30.48 6.37 -5.34
N ARG A 770 29.69 7.18 -4.63
CA ARG A 770 29.44 7.13 -3.17
C ARG A 770 30.61 7.54 -2.27
N TYR A 771 31.86 7.58 -2.75
CA TYR A 771 33.08 7.84 -2.00
C TYR A 771 33.76 9.15 -2.41
N ASN A 772 34.65 9.62 -1.57
CA ASN A 772 35.57 10.70 -1.92
C ASN A 772 36.74 10.16 -2.74
N ASN A 773 37.42 11.06 -3.47
CA ASN A 773 38.50 10.70 -4.39
C ASN A 773 39.68 9.95 -3.70
N GLU A 774 40.07 10.37 -2.48
CA GLU A 774 41.16 9.74 -1.72
C GLU A 774 40.89 8.26 -1.41
N THR A 775 39.64 7.88 -1.14
CA THR A 775 39.23 6.48 -0.91
C THR A 775 39.24 5.69 -2.21
N LEU A 776 38.89 6.32 -3.34
CA LEU A 776 38.84 5.70 -4.67
C LEU A 776 40.26 5.45 -5.26
N GLU A 777 41.27 6.15 -4.77
CA GLU A 777 42.68 5.91 -5.18
C GLU A 777 43.19 4.53 -4.72
N VAL A 778 42.69 4.01 -3.58
CA VAL A 778 43.03 2.67 -3.08
C VAL A 778 42.45 1.60 -3.99
N LYS A 779 43.27 0.79 -4.61
CA LYS A 779 42.89 -0.25 -5.57
C LYS A 779 43.34 -1.64 -5.13
N TYR A 780 42.48 -2.62 -5.43
CA TYR A 780 42.78 -4.05 -5.35
C TYR A 780 42.68 -4.65 -6.75
N LYS A 781 43.72 -5.32 -7.26
CA LYS A 781 43.79 -5.80 -8.66
C LYS A 781 43.39 -4.73 -9.69
N GLY A 782 43.74 -3.46 -9.46
CA GLY A 782 43.45 -2.33 -10.36
C GLY A 782 42.03 -1.75 -10.24
N LYS A 783 41.15 -2.27 -9.38
CA LYS A 783 39.79 -1.81 -9.19
C LYS A 783 39.63 -1.07 -7.85
N SER A 784 38.97 0.07 -7.85
CA SER A 784 38.56 0.79 -6.64
C SER A 784 37.35 0.09 -5.97
N ILE A 785 37.03 0.46 -4.73
CA ILE A 785 35.87 -0.10 -4.05
C ILE A 785 34.53 0.28 -4.72
N ALA A 786 34.48 1.43 -5.40
CA ALA A 786 33.31 1.83 -6.19
C ALA A 786 33.19 0.96 -7.45
N ASP A 787 34.29 0.65 -8.13
CA ASP A 787 34.26 -0.24 -9.29
C ASP A 787 33.73 -1.62 -8.92
N VAL A 788 34.05 -2.12 -7.72
CA VAL A 788 33.56 -3.41 -7.22
C VAL A 788 32.03 -3.38 -6.96
N LEU A 789 31.50 -2.25 -6.47
CA LEU A 789 30.06 -2.10 -6.29
C LEU A 789 29.30 -2.03 -7.63
N GLU A 790 29.96 -1.60 -8.71
CA GLU A 790 29.40 -1.56 -10.06
C GLU A 790 29.49 -2.92 -10.79
N MET A 791 30.32 -3.86 -10.30
CA MET A 791 30.37 -5.21 -10.86
C MET A 791 29.05 -5.94 -10.68
N SER A 792 28.67 -6.75 -11.67
CA SER A 792 27.68 -7.79 -11.49
C SER A 792 28.15 -8.83 -10.45
N VAL A 793 27.22 -9.58 -9.89
CA VAL A 793 27.57 -10.66 -8.93
C VAL A 793 28.48 -11.68 -9.59
N GLN A 794 28.26 -12.01 -10.86
CA GLN A 794 29.11 -12.95 -11.63
C GLN A 794 30.54 -12.40 -11.78
N GLU A 795 30.69 -11.16 -12.27
CA GLU A 795 32.00 -10.52 -12.41
C GLU A 795 32.75 -10.44 -11.08
N ALA A 796 32.02 -10.10 -10.01
CA ALA A 796 32.61 -10.05 -8.68
C ALA A 796 33.00 -11.44 -8.15
N TYR A 797 32.23 -12.50 -8.45
CA TYR A 797 32.55 -13.87 -8.10
C TYR A 797 33.87 -14.31 -8.75
N GLU A 798 34.03 -14.05 -10.05
CA GLU A 798 35.27 -14.32 -10.79
C GLU A 798 36.45 -13.48 -10.28
N PHE A 799 36.22 -12.22 -9.98
CA PHE A 799 37.27 -11.29 -9.48
C PHE A 799 37.79 -11.71 -8.10
N PHE A 800 36.96 -12.22 -7.22
CA PHE A 800 37.27 -12.63 -5.86
C PHE A 800 37.39 -14.17 -5.69
N GLU A 801 37.49 -14.94 -6.75
CA GLU A 801 37.54 -16.42 -6.73
C GLU A 801 38.55 -16.97 -5.70
N ASN A 802 39.74 -16.33 -5.60
CA ASN A 802 40.78 -16.75 -4.69
C ASN A 802 40.62 -16.26 -3.23
N ILE A 803 39.47 -15.70 -2.88
CA ILE A 803 39.19 -15.22 -1.51
C ILE A 803 37.92 -15.96 -0.98
N PRO A 804 38.12 -17.08 -0.30
CA PRO A 804 37.02 -18.00 0.07
C PRO A 804 35.86 -17.33 0.82
N GLN A 805 36.16 -16.40 1.72
CA GLN A 805 35.14 -15.68 2.52
C GLN A 805 34.24 -14.76 1.68
N ILE A 806 34.73 -14.24 0.57
CA ILE A 806 33.96 -13.43 -0.37
C ILE A 806 33.31 -14.34 -1.42
N ALA A 807 34.10 -15.23 -2.02
CA ALA A 807 33.67 -16.11 -3.10
C ALA A 807 32.49 -16.99 -2.69
N SER A 808 32.50 -17.59 -1.48
CA SER A 808 31.38 -18.42 -1.01
C SER A 808 30.05 -17.66 -0.93
N ARG A 809 30.08 -16.42 -0.46
CA ARG A 809 28.87 -15.57 -0.36
C ARG A 809 28.36 -15.11 -1.72
N LEU A 810 29.28 -14.78 -2.64
CA LEU A 810 28.92 -14.44 -4.01
C LEU A 810 28.35 -15.64 -4.75
N LYS A 811 28.91 -16.84 -4.52
CA LYS A 811 28.39 -18.07 -5.10
C LYS A 811 26.92 -18.33 -4.74
N THR A 812 26.50 -18.10 -3.50
CA THR A 812 25.09 -18.27 -3.13
C THR A 812 24.17 -17.29 -3.87
N LEU A 813 24.63 -16.08 -4.19
CA LEU A 813 23.89 -15.14 -5.03
C LEU A 813 23.79 -15.64 -6.49
N VAL A 814 24.85 -16.24 -7.02
CA VAL A 814 24.83 -16.87 -8.35
C VAL A 814 23.88 -18.07 -8.35
N ASP A 815 23.96 -18.92 -7.32
CA ASP A 815 23.16 -20.13 -7.21
C ASP A 815 21.64 -19.83 -7.14
N VAL A 816 21.24 -18.69 -6.53
CA VAL A 816 19.82 -18.24 -6.54
C VAL A 816 19.42 -17.53 -7.84
N GLY A 817 20.29 -17.48 -8.88
CA GLY A 817 19.99 -16.86 -10.17
C GLY A 817 20.05 -15.33 -10.17
N LEU A 818 20.91 -14.74 -9.34
CA LEU A 818 21.14 -13.28 -9.26
C LEU A 818 22.53 -12.87 -9.76
N ASP A 819 23.08 -13.65 -10.70
CA ASP A 819 24.39 -13.43 -11.32
C ASP A 819 24.50 -12.09 -12.06
N TYR A 820 23.39 -11.55 -12.55
CA TYR A 820 23.29 -10.35 -13.37
C TYR A 820 23.19 -9.03 -12.58
N ILE A 821 22.71 -9.05 -11.32
CA ILE A 821 22.52 -7.82 -10.54
C ILE A 821 23.87 -7.22 -10.12
N LYS A 822 23.95 -5.88 -9.99
CA LYS A 822 25.15 -5.21 -9.47
C LYS A 822 25.22 -5.33 -7.96
N LEU A 823 26.41 -5.52 -7.40
CA LEU A 823 26.63 -5.60 -5.95
C LEU A 823 26.15 -4.35 -5.21
N GLY A 824 26.36 -3.17 -5.80
CA GLY A 824 25.95 -1.88 -5.24
C GLY A 824 24.57 -1.41 -5.67
N GLN A 825 23.77 -2.23 -6.37
CA GLN A 825 22.41 -1.87 -6.82
C GLN A 825 21.53 -1.48 -5.62
N SER A 826 20.89 -0.32 -5.73
CA SER A 826 20.02 0.17 -4.64
C SER A 826 18.85 -0.78 -4.38
N ALA A 827 18.52 -1.01 -3.12
CA ALA A 827 17.35 -1.80 -2.72
C ALA A 827 16.04 -1.28 -3.32
N THR A 828 15.94 0.03 -3.58
CA THR A 828 14.75 0.67 -4.16
C THR A 828 14.55 0.38 -5.64
N THR A 829 15.58 -0.13 -6.34
CA THR A 829 15.52 -0.47 -7.77
C THR A 829 15.33 -1.98 -8.03
N LEU A 830 15.43 -2.79 -6.98
CA LEU A 830 15.21 -4.24 -7.08
C LEU A 830 13.72 -4.56 -7.23
N SER A 831 13.44 -5.59 -7.99
CA SER A 831 12.10 -6.20 -8.02
C SER A 831 11.81 -6.98 -6.72
N GLY A 832 10.53 -7.24 -6.42
CA GLY A 832 10.15 -8.04 -5.24
C GLY A 832 10.80 -9.42 -5.22
N GLY A 833 10.82 -10.11 -6.36
CA GLY A 833 11.45 -11.42 -6.49
C GLY A 833 12.99 -11.38 -6.34
N GLU A 834 13.67 -10.33 -6.83
CA GLU A 834 15.10 -10.14 -6.60
C GLU A 834 15.41 -9.91 -5.12
N ALA A 835 14.63 -9.04 -4.46
CA ALA A 835 14.77 -8.80 -3.02
C ALA A 835 14.59 -10.08 -2.20
N GLN A 836 13.60 -10.90 -2.54
CA GLN A 836 13.32 -12.18 -1.89
C GLN A 836 14.47 -13.17 -2.07
N ARG A 837 15.02 -13.30 -3.28
CA ARG A 837 16.17 -14.17 -3.56
C ARG A 837 17.45 -13.71 -2.85
N ILE A 838 17.66 -12.39 -2.69
CA ILE A 838 18.77 -11.85 -1.89
C ILE A 838 18.60 -12.25 -0.41
N LYS A 839 17.38 -12.17 0.13
CA LYS A 839 17.07 -12.63 1.51
C LYS A 839 17.37 -14.13 1.66
N LEU A 840 16.95 -14.94 0.68
CA LEU A 840 17.23 -16.37 0.67
C LEU A 840 18.75 -16.66 0.63
N ALA A 841 19.50 -15.99 -0.26
CA ALA A 841 20.95 -16.11 -0.35
C ALA A 841 21.66 -15.74 0.96
N ALA A 842 21.20 -14.69 1.63
CA ALA A 842 21.77 -14.28 2.93
C ALA A 842 21.52 -15.34 4.02
N GLU A 843 20.39 -16.04 4.01
CA GLU A 843 20.11 -17.11 4.96
C GLU A 843 20.92 -18.40 4.65
N LEU A 844 21.09 -18.73 3.37
CA LEU A 844 21.93 -19.87 2.93
C LEU A 844 23.38 -19.74 3.37
N ASN A 845 23.90 -18.53 3.52
CA ASN A 845 25.26 -18.26 4.02
C ASN A 845 25.43 -18.52 5.53
N LYS A 846 24.35 -18.75 6.26
CA LYS A 846 24.37 -19.03 7.70
C LYS A 846 24.42 -20.56 7.93
N ARG A 847 24.99 -20.95 9.08
CA ARG A 847 25.07 -22.36 9.45
C ARG A 847 23.67 -22.96 9.60
N ALA A 848 23.37 -24.01 8.84
CA ALA A 848 22.11 -24.75 8.94
C ALA A 848 22.07 -25.59 10.22
N THR A 849 20.95 -25.55 10.95
CA THR A 849 20.70 -26.39 12.13
C THR A 849 19.88 -27.64 11.81
N GLY A 850 19.21 -27.65 10.64
CA GLY A 850 18.28 -28.72 10.25
C GLY A 850 16.91 -28.61 10.97
N LYS A 851 16.69 -27.56 11.76
CA LYS A 851 15.45 -27.32 12.52
C LYS A 851 14.91 -25.92 12.27
N THR A 852 15.05 -25.43 11.02
CA THR A 852 14.56 -24.11 10.65
C THR A 852 13.22 -24.24 9.92
N LEU A 853 12.26 -23.40 10.28
CA LEU A 853 11.03 -23.18 9.51
C LEU A 853 11.24 -21.99 8.56
N TYR A 854 11.20 -22.26 7.27
CA TYR A 854 11.19 -21.22 6.23
C TYR A 854 9.75 -20.96 5.79
N LEU A 855 9.35 -19.71 5.81
CA LEU A 855 8.09 -19.24 5.27
C LEU A 855 8.40 -18.43 4.02
N LEU A 856 7.87 -18.84 2.87
CA LEU A 856 8.11 -18.17 1.59
C LEU A 856 6.78 -17.78 0.95
N ASP A 857 6.66 -16.51 0.55
CA ASP A 857 5.47 -15.99 -0.10
C ASP A 857 5.74 -15.79 -1.59
N GLU A 858 5.16 -16.65 -2.43
CA GLU A 858 5.24 -16.65 -3.90
C GLU A 858 6.68 -16.50 -4.43
N PRO A 859 7.63 -17.40 -4.08
CA PRO A 859 9.03 -17.24 -4.45
C PRO A 859 9.30 -17.41 -5.95
N SER A 860 8.36 -17.92 -6.74
CA SER A 860 8.46 -18.07 -8.21
C SER A 860 8.13 -16.80 -8.99
N VAL A 861 7.66 -15.74 -8.32
CA VAL A 861 7.23 -14.49 -8.94
C VAL A 861 8.34 -13.87 -9.80
N GLY A 862 8.00 -13.55 -11.07
CA GLY A 862 8.92 -12.93 -12.03
C GLY A 862 10.06 -13.84 -12.50
N LEU A 863 9.95 -15.17 -12.30
CA LEU A 863 10.95 -16.13 -12.73
C LEU A 863 10.60 -16.82 -14.04
N HIS A 864 11.55 -16.79 -14.96
CA HIS A 864 11.55 -17.70 -16.10
C HIS A 864 11.79 -19.14 -15.61
N TRP A 865 11.31 -20.17 -16.32
CA TRP A 865 11.49 -21.59 -15.97
C TRP A 865 12.93 -21.98 -15.67
N HIS A 866 13.90 -21.40 -16.38
CA HIS A 866 15.33 -21.62 -16.14
C HIS A 866 15.77 -21.19 -14.74
N ASP A 867 15.28 -20.04 -14.28
CA ASP A 867 15.63 -19.52 -12.95
C ASP A 867 14.81 -20.20 -11.86
N LEU A 868 13.58 -20.63 -12.18
CA LEU A 868 12.74 -21.43 -11.31
C LEU A 868 13.38 -22.80 -11.01
N ASP A 869 13.99 -23.45 -12.01
CA ASP A 869 14.72 -24.72 -11.80
C ASP A 869 15.89 -24.56 -10.80
N LYS A 870 16.63 -23.43 -10.87
CA LYS A 870 17.67 -23.10 -9.90
C LYS A 870 17.10 -22.94 -8.49
N LEU A 871 16.00 -22.20 -8.36
CA LEU A 871 15.32 -22.00 -7.06
C LEU A 871 14.82 -23.32 -6.48
N ILE A 872 14.19 -24.17 -7.28
CA ILE A 872 13.71 -25.49 -6.86
C ILE A 872 14.86 -26.36 -6.30
N LYS A 873 16.01 -26.37 -6.96
CA LYS A 873 17.18 -27.12 -6.47
C LYS A 873 17.62 -26.65 -5.09
N ILE A 874 17.59 -25.35 -4.84
CA ILE A 874 17.92 -24.78 -3.53
C ILE A 874 16.89 -25.18 -2.46
N LEU A 875 15.60 -25.07 -2.78
CA LEU A 875 14.54 -25.47 -1.85
C LEU A 875 14.64 -26.95 -1.50
N GLN A 876 14.95 -27.81 -2.48
CA GLN A 876 15.18 -29.23 -2.24
C GLN A 876 16.39 -29.46 -1.31
N GLN A 877 17.52 -28.79 -1.55
CA GLN A 877 18.69 -28.87 -0.67
C GLN A 877 18.40 -28.43 0.76
N LEU A 878 17.63 -27.37 0.95
CA LEU A 878 17.21 -26.90 2.27
C LEU A 878 16.34 -27.96 3.00
N ALA A 879 15.41 -28.56 2.30
CA ALA A 879 14.55 -29.61 2.85
C ALA A 879 15.35 -30.91 3.14
N ASP A 880 16.27 -31.28 2.27
CA ASP A 880 17.16 -32.46 2.45
C ASP A 880 18.06 -32.31 3.68
N ASN A 881 18.39 -31.07 4.07
CA ASN A 881 19.08 -30.77 5.32
C ASN A 881 18.19 -30.82 6.58
N GLY A 882 16.94 -31.30 6.48
CA GLY A 882 16.01 -31.50 7.59
C GLY A 882 15.12 -30.30 7.93
N ASN A 883 15.22 -29.20 7.20
CA ASN A 883 14.40 -28.02 7.43
C ASN A 883 12.96 -28.21 6.93
N THR A 884 12.03 -27.47 7.50
CA THR A 884 10.65 -27.40 7.01
C THR A 884 10.48 -26.13 6.17
N ILE A 885 9.89 -26.26 5.00
CA ILE A 885 9.65 -25.16 4.09
C ILE A 885 8.15 -25.06 3.82
N LEU A 886 7.54 -23.96 4.24
CA LEU A 886 6.12 -23.65 3.99
C LEU A 886 6.05 -22.54 2.96
N ILE A 887 5.41 -22.79 1.82
CA ILE A 887 5.42 -21.91 0.64
C ILE A 887 3.98 -21.59 0.25
N ILE A 888 3.64 -20.31 0.06
CA ILE A 888 2.46 -19.92 -0.71
C ILE A 888 2.84 -19.89 -2.17
N GLU A 889 2.10 -20.62 -3.03
CA GLU A 889 2.43 -20.70 -4.46
C GLU A 889 1.23 -20.92 -5.37
N HIS A 890 1.39 -20.42 -6.60
CA HIS A 890 0.44 -20.59 -7.71
C HIS A 890 1.08 -21.24 -8.94
N ASN A 891 2.41 -21.23 -9.04
CA ASN A 891 3.14 -21.83 -10.15
C ASN A 891 3.09 -23.36 -10.06
N LEU A 892 2.50 -23.98 -11.08
CA LEU A 892 2.30 -25.44 -11.11
C LEU A 892 3.62 -26.24 -11.11
N ASP A 893 4.69 -25.71 -11.69
CA ASP A 893 5.99 -26.35 -11.72
C ASP A 893 6.64 -26.44 -10.32
N LEU A 894 6.36 -25.45 -9.47
CA LEU A 894 6.78 -25.50 -8.07
C LEU A 894 5.81 -26.36 -7.23
N ILE A 895 4.50 -26.28 -7.50
CA ILE A 895 3.50 -27.09 -6.77
C ILE A 895 3.75 -28.61 -7.00
N LYS A 896 4.09 -29.04 -8.22
CA LYS A 896 4.30 -30.44 -8.55
C LYS A 896 5.51 -31.09 -7.83
N ILE A 897 6.46 -30.28 -7.33
CA ILE A 897 7.65 -30.78 -6.61
C ILE A 897 7.46 -30.81 -5.09
N ALA A 898 6.31 -30.37 -4.60
CA ALA A 898 6.00 -30.38 -3.18
C ALA A 898 5.91 -31.81 -2.61
N ASP A 899 6.30 -31.96 -1.35
CA ASP A 899 6.08 -33.21 -0.61
C ASP A 899 4.65 -33.28 -0.07
N TYR A 900 4.05 -32.13 0.20
CA TYR A 900 2.69 -32.02 0.73
C TYR A 900 2.04 -30.71 0.26
N ILE A 901 0.79 -30.78 -0.13
CA ILE A 901 0.00 -29.61 -0.59
C ILE A 901 -1.19 -29.41 0.35
N ILE A 902 -1.51 -28.15 0.61
CA ILE A 902 -2.72 -27.73 1.31
C ILE A 902 -3.41 -26.72 0.40
N ASP A 903 -4.58 -27.08 -0.12
CA ASP A 903 -5.37 -26.27 -1.04
C ASP A 903 -6.53 -25.58 -0.33
N LEU A 904 -6.51 -24.25 -0.28
CA LEU A 904 -7.56 -23.41 0.34
C LEU A 904 -8.54 -22.90 -0.72
N GLY A 905 -9.82 -22.88 -0.36
CA GLY A 905 -10.87 -22.43 -1.25
C GLY A 905 -12.25 -22.49 -0.61
N PRO A 906 -13.31 -22.79 -1.38
CA PRO A 906 -13.30 -22.99 -2.85
C PRO A 906 -13.10 -21.73 -3.67
N GLU A 907 -13.52 -20.57 -3.14
CA GLU A 907 -13.43 -19.25 -3.78
C GLU A 907 -12.60 -18.27 -2.94
N GLY A 908 -12.52 -17.01 -3.35
CA GLY A 908 -11.92 -15.92 -2.56
C GLY A 908 -12.93 -15.25 -1.64
N GLY A 909 -12.44 -14.51 -0.64
CA GLY A 909 -13.27 -13.75 0.30
C GLY A 909 -14.14 -14.64 1.19
N ASP A 910 -15.38 -14.23 1.47
CA ASP A 910 -16.31 -14.93 2.37
C ASP A 910 -16.68 -16.34 1.90
N ALA A 911 -16.61 -16.59 0.60
CA ALA A 911 -16.83 -17.90 0.02
C ALA A 911 -15.59 -18.81 0.05
N GLY A 912 -14.46 -18.31 0.55
CA GLY A 912 -13.20 -19.04 0.75
C GLY A 912 -13.02 -19.50 2.19
N GLY A 913 -11.76 -19.70 2.56
CA GLY A 913 -11.35 -19.93 3.95
C GLY A 913 -11.55 -21.37 4.45
N GLU A 914 -11.68 -22.35 3.55
CA GLU A 914 -11.79 -23.76 3.87
C GLU A 914 -10.63 -24.56 3.26
N ILE A 915 -10.26 -25.68 3.84
CA ILE A 915 -9.32 -26.64 3.23
C ILE A 915 -10.13 -27.54 2.30
N ILE A 916 -9.85 -27.43 0.98
CA ILE A 916 -10.53 -28.19 -0.06
C ILE A 916 -9.85 -29.55 -0.32
N ALA A 917 -8.52 -29.52 -0.29
CA ALA A 917 -7.71 -30.72 -0.48
C ALA A 917 -6.41 -30.62 0.32
N ARG A 918 -5.88 -31.77 0.74
CA ARG A 918 -4.56 -31.89 1.35
C ARG A 918 -3.96 -33.24 1.03
N GLY A 919 -2.66 -33.32 0.90
CA GLY A 919 -1.94 -34.56 0.60
C GLY A 919 -0.78 -34.36 -0.37
N THR A 920 -0.33 -35.43 -0.99
CA THR A 920 0.68 -35.40 -2.05
C THR A 920 0.13 -34.73 -3.31
N PRO A 921 0.99 -34.27 -4.25
CA PRO A 921 0.53 -33.71 -5.53
C PRO A 921 -0.41 -34.65 -6.29
N GLN A 922 -0.18 -35.94 -6.22
CA GLN A 922 -1.01 -36.97 -6.86
C GLN A 922 -2.41 -37.00 -6.22
N GLU A 923 -2.49 -37.10 -4.87
CA GLU A 923 -3.75 -37.15 -4.14
C GLU A 923 -4.59 -35.87 -4.38
N VAL A 924 -3.96 -34.69 -4.38
CA VAL A 924 -4.66 -33.42 -4.65
C VAL A 924 -5.14 -33.36 -6.11
N SER A 925 -4.39 -33.90 -7.07
CA SER A 925 -4.78 -33.94 -8.48
C SER A 925 -6.03 -34.79 -8.77
N GLU A 926 -6.36 -35.73 -7.89
CA GLU A 926 -7.57 -36.55 -7.98
C GLU A 926 -8.81 -35.89 -7.40
N ASN A 927 -8.65 -34.83 -6.60
CA ASN A 927 -9.77 -34.10 -6.01
C ASN A 927 -10.43 -33.17 -7.02
N THR A 928 -11.62 -33.51 -7.44
CA THR A 928 -12.39 -32.73 -8.43
C THR A 928 -12.88 -31.36 -7.92
N LYS A 929 -12.93 -31.13 -6.61
CA LYS A 929 -13.30 -29.85 -6.01
C LYS A 929 -12.14 -28.86 -5.95
N SER A 930 -10.90 -29.34 -6.05
CA SER A 930 -9.71 -28.52 -6.07
C SER A 930 -9.46 -27.97 -7.47
N PHE A 931 -9.50 -26.65 -7.62
CA PHE A 931 -9.09 -26.03 -8.89
C PHE A 931 -7.61 -26.28 -9.17
N THR A 932 -6.75 -26.11 -8.17
CA THR A 932 -5.32 -26.47 -8.29
C THR A 932 -5.12 -27.91 -8.72
N GLY A 933 -5.88 -28.84 -8.12
CA GLY A 933 -5.83 -30.26 -8.49
C GLY A 933 -6.19 -30.53 -9.95
N GLN A 934 -7.20 -29.85 -10.47
CA GLN A 934 -7.62 -29.99 -11.88
C GLN A 934 -6.52 -29.55 -12.86
N TYR A 935 -5.82 -28.42 -12.61
CA TYR A 935 -4.70 -27.98 -13.44
C TYR A 935 -3.46 -28.89 -13.25
N LEU A 936 -3.16 -29.28 -12.02
CA LEU A 936 -2.05 -30.17 -11.68
C LEU A 936 -2.18 -31.54 -12.36
N LYS A 937 -3.39 -32.09 -12.45
CA LYS A 937 -3.68 -33.34 -13.15
C LYS A 937 -3.27 -33.34 -14.62
N LYS A 938 -3.48 -32.20 -15.30
CA LYS A 938 -3.06 -32.02 -16.69
C LYS A 938 -1.54 -32.10 -16.81
N LEU A 939 -0.82 -31.46 -15.89
CA LEU A 939 0.63 -31.41 -15.88
C LEU A 939 1.30 -32.72 -15.49
N LEU A 940 0.72 -33.47 -14.54
CA LEU A 940 1.26 -34.77 -14.11
C LEU A 940 1.04 -35.91 -15.11
N ASN A 941 0.01 -35.74 -15.99
CA ASN A 941 -0.31 -36.72 -17.04
C ASN A 941 0.34 -36.41 -18.41
N ALA A 942 0.97 -35.21 -18.55
CA ALA A 942 1.70 -34.76 -19.74
C ALA A 942 3.18 -35.15 -19.67
#